data_d14c97289da9704e2f5f3b4516971825
#
_entry.id   d14c97289da9704e2f5f3b4516971825
#
_cell.length_a   1.000
_cell.length_b   1.000
_cell.length_c   1.000
_cell.angle_alpha   90.00
_cell.angle_beta   90.00
_cell.angle_gamma   90.00
#
_symmetry.space_group_name_H-M   'P 1'
#
loop_
_entity.id
_entity.type
_entity.pdbx_description
1 polymer ?
#
loop_
_entity_poly.entity_id
_entity_poly.type
_entity_poly.pdbx_seq_one_letter_code
_entity_poly.pdbx_strand_id
1 'polypeptide(L)'
;MRELLLGLRLLLGSGRGNRVRFLLMTAGSAIGVCCLAVVLAIPGILAAQDARKAAREPDCSNGRGACLSTSGEGRALLRVDPYGSEALTRIFVAEGNTPIDPPPGLDRLPGPGEVYVSPRLHTLVARDRDLARLLPGKEKGLISAQGLAHPDELYAYIGGSRDELRDGGHLSAFGGRSARYPTVEPSTLGILRFTLAGVVLLPLAVFLSVCARLSAASRMRRLAALRLLGLSRKGTQRVNAAETVAAAVLGSVLGLGAYWVVNQLVSRTGLPGFKWYPADGSLSGYPLLVCLVGCPALAWFVGRIGARKAAANPLAVRRSAVEQPPRLWGLLPLVPGLAIVIGYCVAGATGNIPTDTALSSILMPLAVVLVGTGLVLSLPLLSRFLARNVARTTGSLPLRLAMRRNEVEPGGAVRVATGLVLLVFAASLTQGVLIELDQVSKNNAPVQLYTMSLRAVPQEDERAMTEVPGVLGHAVLTRSWSDPESDVFRPSTEVVVATCGELRRMASSVENCVDRQPARLIVPDRAGAEIGEPGSRFPLHLRNSAGEPKVVAVRTPRRIVHYQDDSLTQLAGSGAVLIPPSSLPVGYRPQDEATLALMSRSDPKTVVSVLAGIADVDPTIEVDTNGVDAAALQQITVIKTLLAVGMVLGLVIGVAAYLVAATDRAVERRPQITALALLGARPRTLRAVQVAQVVLPLALGLVLAVTTGKLAESSYLVTGGGAIFWDSAGIPLLLACALGVVVIAALGSLPLVGRRIDPELIRRD
;
A
#
# COMPACT_ATOMS: atom_id res chain seq x y z
N MET A 1 -4.31 -20.20 42.39
CA MET A 1 -3.94 -21.43 41.67
C MET A 1 -5.07 -22.46 41.61
N ARG A 2 -5.68 -22.88 42.73
CA ARG A 2 -6.78 -23.90 42.75
C ARG A 2 -7.97 -23.52 41.84
N GLU A 3 -8.38 -22.26 41.78
CA GLU A 3 -9.51 -21.78 40.98
C GLU A 3 -9.20 -21.81 39.45
N LEU A 4 -7.94 -21.59 39.04
CA LEU A 4 -7.48 -21.69 37.66
C LEU A 4 -7.46 -23.16 37.18
N LEU A 5 -6.96 -24.06 38.04
CA LEU A 5 -6.97 -25.50 37.78
C LEU A 5 -8.39 -26.06 37.71
N LEU A 6 -9.30 -25.56 38.56
CA LEU A 6 -10.72 -25.89 38.49
C LEU A 6 -11.34 -25.49 37.15
N GLY A 7 -11.04 -24.30 36.66
CA GLY A 7 -11.48 -23.83 35.32
C GLY A 7 -11.03 -24.76 34.20
N LEU A 8 -9.75 -25.17 34.22
CA LEU A 8 -9.17 -26.10 33.24
C LEU A 8 -9.78 -27.52 33.32
N ARG A 9 -9.99 -28.05 34.54
CA ARG A 9 -10.64 -29.35 34.72
C ARG A 9 -12.10 -29.35 34.28
N LEU A 10 -12.83 -28.26 34.50
CA LEU A 10 -14.20 -28.09 34.03
C LEU A 10 -14.29 -27.99 32.48
N LEU A 11 -13.24 -27.51 31.84
CA LEU A 11 -13.10 -27.49 30.35
C LEU A 11 -12.99 -28.91 29.80
N LEU A 12 -12.12 -29.74 30.38
CA LEU A 12 -11.81 -31.09 29.88
C LEU A 12 -12.92 -32.10 30.21
N GLY A 13 -13.58 -31.94 31.37
CA GLY A 13 -14.61 -32.86 31.91
C GLY A 13 -16.04 -32.56 31.45
N SER A 14 -16.30 -31.48 30.77
CA SER A 14 -17.64 -31.10 30.31
C SER A 14 -17.98 -31.70 28.96
N GLY A 15 -19.27 -32.04 28.74
CA GLY A 15 -19.76 -32.79 27.58
C GLY A 15 -19.44 -32.19 26.21
N ARG A 16 -19.77 -32.93 25.14
CA ARG A 16 -19.46 -32.61 23.72
C ARG A 16 -19.67 -31.15 23.31
N GLY A 17 -20.70 -30.47 23.80
CA GLY A 17 -20.99 -29.07 23.47
C GLY A 17 -19.93 -28.06 23.95
N ASN A 18 -19.28 -28.33 25.08
CA ASN A 18 -18.26 -27.43 25.64
C ASN A 18 -16.90 -27.60 24.94
N ARG A 19 -16.60 -28.83 24.49
CA ARG A 19 -15.39 -29.11 23.68
C ARG A 19 -15.46 -28.41 22.31
N VAL A 20 -16.60 -28.47 21.62
CA VAL A 20 -16.81 -27.76 20.34
C VAL A 20 -16.61 -26.26 20.52
N ARG A 21 -17.12 -25.66 21.57
CA ARG A 21 -16.95 -24.22 21.86
C ARG A 21 -15.52 -23.84 22.13
N PHE A 22 -14.81 -24.64 22.91
CA PHE A 22 -13.39 -24.43 23.15
C PHE A 22 -12.57 -24.49 21.87
N LEU A 23 -12.83 -25.50 21.03
CA LEU A 23 -12.20 -25.63 19.70
C LEU A 23 -12.49 -24.42 18.82
N LEU A 24 -13.73 -23.92 18.79
CA LEU A 24 -14.08 -22.72 18.01
C LEU A 24 -13.37 -21.47 18.53
N MET A 25 -13.24 -21.31 19.85
CA MET A 25 -12.50 -20.19 20.43
C MET A 25 -11.00 -20.29 20.12
N THR A 26 -10.43 -21.47 20.21
CA THR A 26 -9.01 -21.72 19.90
C THR A 26 -8.74 -21.51 18.41
N ALA A 27 -9.57 -22.06 17.54
CA ALA A 27 -9.45 -21.88 16.10
C ALA A 27 -9.61 -20.40 15.70
N GLY A 28 -10.60 -19.71 16.26
CA GLY A 28 -10.77 -18.28 16.08
C GLY A 28 -9.54 -17.48 16.51
N SER A 29 -9.04 -17.75 17.72
CA SER A 29 -7.80 -17.09 18.18
C SER A 29 -6.61 -17.42 17.30
N ALA A 30 -6.48 -18.66 16.78
CA ALA A 30 -5.41 -19.05 15.88
C ALA A 30 -5.46 -18.30 14.56
N ILE A 31 -6.63 -18.20 13.93
CA ILE A 31 -6.83 -17.41 12.71
C ILE A 31 -6.48 -15.94 12.98
N GLY A 32 -6.99 -15.37 14.06
CA GLY A 32 -6.73 -14.00 14.43
C GLY A 32 -5.25 -13.68 14.65
N VAL A 33 -4.54 -14.58 15.36
CA VAL A 33 -3.09 -14.43 15.60
C VAL A 33 -2.29 -14.64 14.33
N CYS A 34 -2.65 -15.59 13.47
CA CYS A 34 -2.02 -15.79 12.18
C CYS A 34 -2.12 -14.52 11.30
N CYS A 35 -3.32 -13.95 11.17
CA CYS A 35 -3.52 -12.70 10.41
C CYS A 35 -2.76 -11.52 11.04
N LEU A 36 -2.75 -11.41 12.38
CA LEU A 36 -1.97 -10.38 13.06
C LEU A 36 -0.47 -10.56 12.82
N ALA A 37 0.03 -11.78 12.86
CA ALA A 37 1.42 -12.12 12.62
C ALA A 37 1.87 -11.71 11.20
N VAL A 38 1.03 -11.97 10.18
CA VAL A 38 1.30 -11.51 8.80
C VAL A 38 1.48 -10.00 8.74
N VAL A 39 0.56 -9.24 9.35
CA VAL A 39 0.64 -7.76 9.34
C VAL A 39 1.87 -7.24 10.10
N LEU A 40 2.18 -7.85 11.24
CA LEU A 40 3.34 -7.45 12.04
C LEU A 40 4.68 -7.85 11.43
N ALA A 41 4.70 -8.81 10.51
CA ALA A 41 5.90 -9.23 9.79
C ALA A 41 6.27 -8.25 8.66
N ILE A 42 5.30 -7.58 8.03
CA ILE A 42 5.54 -6.68 6.88
C ILE A 42 6.62 -5.64 7.17
N PRO A 43 6.59 -4.86 8.27
CA PRO A 43 7.65 -3.91 8.58
C PRO A 43 9.03 -4.54 8.75
N GLY A 44 9.09 -5.76 9.27
CA GLY A 44 10.34 -6.51 9.43
C GLY A 44 10.92 -6.95 8.08
N ILE A 45 10.07 -7.41 7.16
CA ILE A 45 10.47 -7.78 5.79
C ILE A 45 11.03 -6.56 5.05
N LEU A 46 10.31 -5.43 5.07
CA LEU A 46 10.76 -4.20 4.43
C LEU A 46 12.07 -3.70 5.03
N ALA A 47 12.20 -3.69 6.35
CA ALA A 47 13.42 -3.28 7.02
C ALA A 47 14.62 -4.19 6.68
N ALA A 48 14.40 -5.50 6.53
CA ALA A 48 15.46 -6.43 6.12
C ALA A 48 15.91 -6.20 4.66
N GLN A 49 14.95 -5.89 3.77
CA GLN A 49 15.27 -5.53 2.39
C GLN A 49 16.06 -4.23 2.31
N ASP A 50 15.60 -3.18 3.03
CA ASP A 50 16.27 -1.88 3.05
C ASP A 50 17.65 -1.96 3.71
N ALA A 51 17.82 -2.80 4.74
CA ALA A 51 19.13 -3.06 5.36
C ALA A 51 20.11 -3.68 4.38
N ARG A 52 19.67 -4.67 3.55
CA ARG A 52 20.53 -5.26 2.51
C ARG A 52 20.85 -4.26 1.39
N LYS A 53 19.90 -3.42 0.99
CA LYS A 53 20.16 -2.31 0.05
C LYS A 53 21.19 -1.36 0.62
N ALA A 54 21.03 -0.91 1.87
CA ALA A 54 21.98 -0.01 2.54
C ALA A 54 23.38 -0.63 2.67
N ALA A 55 23.45 -1.93 2.99
CA ALA A 55 24.74 -2.63 3.18
C ALA A 55 25.59 -2.73 1.90
N ARG A 56 25.00 -2.58 0.74
CA ARG A 56 25.70 -2.64 -0.57
C ARG A 56 25.80 -1.28 -1.28
N GLU A 57 25.27 -0.22 -0.67
CA GLU A 57 25.37 1.13 -1.24
C GLU A 57 26.84 1.57 -1.27
N PRO A 58 27.34 2.05 -2.43
CA PRO A 58 28.67 2.63 -2.51
C PRO A 58 28.80 3.83 -1.56
N ASP A 59 29.81 3.81 -0.71
CA ASP A 59 30.10 4.89 0.24
C ASP A 59 31.46 5.51 -0.05
N CYS A 60 31.51 6.83 -0.05
CA CYS A 60 32.73 7.60 -0.21
C CYS A 60 33.13 8.32 1.09
N SER A 61 32.33 8.19 2.16
CA SER A 61 32.58 8.93 3.39
C SER A 61 33.59 8.22 4.28
N ASN A 62 34.79 8.76 4.39
CA ASN A 62 35.78 8.41 5.42
C ASN A 62 35.33 8.86 6.84
N GLY A 63 34.02 8.82 7.14
CA GLY A 63 33.45 9.20 8.44
C GLY A 63 33.46 10.72 8.71
N ARG A 64 33.85 11.57 7.76
CA ARG A 64 33.97 13.04 7.93
C ARG A 64 33.11 13.86 6.95
N GLY A 65 32.15 13.26 6.29
CA GLY A 65 31.06 13.99 5.62
C GLY A 65 31.35 14.62 4.27
N ALA A 66 32.55 14.60 3.73
CA ALA A 66 32.86 15.08 2.38
C ALA A 66 33.70 14.06 1.63
N CYS A 67 33.27 13.69 0.43
CA CYS A 67 34.10 12.95 -0.51
C CYS A 67 35.19 13.88 -1.04
N LEU A 68 36.32 13.95 -0.35
CA LEU A 68 37.50 14.65 -0.87
C LEU A 68 38.17 13.75 -1.91
N SER A 69 38.28 14.23 -3.14
CA SER A 69 38.98 13.53 -4.22
C SER A 69 40.47 13.40 -3.91
N THR A 70 40.87 12.24 -3.38
CA THR A 70 42.28 11.89 -3.30
C THR A 70 42.67 11.05 -4.53
N SER A 71 43.77 11.39 -5.16
CA SER A 71 44.28 10.66 -6.30
C SER A 71 44.59 9.21 -5.86
N GLY A 72 43.87 8.25 -6.43
CA GLY A 72 44.10 6.81 -6.17
C GLY A 72 42.92 6.08 -5.48
N GLU A 73 41.85 6.73 -5.17
CA GLU A 73 40.64 6.07 -4.64
C GLU A 73 39.90 5.29 -5.73
N GLY A 74 39.08 4.31 -5.30
CA GLY A 74 38.19 3.57 -6.17
C GLY A 74 37.08 4.48 -6.74
N ARG A 75 36.40 4.01 -7.77
CA ARG A 75 35.29 4.69 -8.41
C ARG A 75 34.06 3.79 -8.43
N ALA A 76 32.90 4.37 -8.26
CA ALA A 76 31.63 3.68 -8.43
C ALA A 76 30.64 4.55 -9.19
N LEU A 77 29.83 3.91 -10.03
CA LEU A 77 28.80 4.53 -10.81
C LEU A 77 27.52 3.69 -10.71
N LEU A 78 26.48 4.26 -10.13
CA LEU A 78 25.20 3.60 -9.96
C LEU A 78 24.28 3.97 -11.13
N ARG A 79 23.67 2.96 -11.74
CA ARG A 79 22.64 3.09 -12.79
C ARG A 79 21.38 2.36 -12.38
N VAL A 80 20.24 2.98 -12.59
CA VAL A 80 18.92 2.36 -12.36
C VAL A 80 18.13 2.53 -13.64
N ASP A 81 18.02 1.46 -14.39
CA ASP A 81 17.36 1.46 -15.69
C ASP A 81 15.97 0.83 -15.60
N PRO A 82 14.97 1.35 -16.30
CA PRO A 82 13.65 0.73 -16.37
C PRO A 82 13.68 -0.54 -17.23
N TYR A 83 13.23 -1.65 -16.67
CA TYR A 83 12.97 -2.90 -17.37
C TYR A 83 11.50 -3.30 -17.17
N GLY A 84 10.64 -2.83 -18.01
CA GLY A 84 9.19 -2.91 -17.82
C GLY A 84 8.72 -2.11 -16.60
N SER A 85 8.11 -2.80 -15.65
CA SER A 85 7.71 -2.22 -14.36
C SER A 85 8.73 -2.47 -13.23
N GLU A 86 9.90 -3.02 -13.55
CA GLU A 86 10.95 -3.37 -12.61
C GLU A 86 12.18 -2.49 -12.84
N ALA A 87 12.95 -2.27 -11.80
CA ALA A 87 14.20 -1.53 -11.89
C ALA A 87 15.37 -2.51 -12.05
N LEU A 88 16.17 -2.33 -13.10
CA LEU A 88 17.48 -2.96 -13.28
C LEU A 88 18.53 -2.05 -12.65
N THR A 89 19.16 -2.49 -11.58
CA THR A 89 20.26 -1.75 -10.96
C THR A 89 21.61 -2.31 -11.42
N ARG A 90 22.45 -1.44 -11.97
CA ARG A 90 23.80 -1.75 -12.39
C ARG A 90 24.76 -0.87 -11.60
N ILE A 91 25.77 -1.48 -10.98
CA ILE A 91 26.87 -0.75 -10.33
C ILE A 91 28.15 -1.06 -11.05
N PHE A 92 28.72 -0.03 -11.66
CA PHE A 92 30.06 -0.08 -12.20
C PHE A 92 31.06 0.24 -11.10
N VAL A 93 32.09 -0.55 -10.97
CA VAL A 93 33.13 -0.39 -9.94
C VAL A 93 34.51 -0.48 -10.54
N ALA A 94 35.40 0.40 -10.08
CA ALA A 94 36.82 0.32 -10.34
C ALA A 94 37.60 0.41 -9.02
N GLU A 95 38.44 -0.56 -8.74
CA GLU A 95 39.26 -0.55 -7.54
C GLU A 95 40.28 0.59 -7.58
N GLY A 96 40.57 1.11 -6.38
CA GLY A 96 41.60 2.10 -6.12
C GLY A 96 42.97 1.47 -5.89
N ASN A 97 43.92 2.27 -5.39
CA ASN A 97 45.20 1.81 -4.94
C ASN A 97 45.12 1.05 -3.60
N THR A 98 44.08 1.29 -2.84
CA THR A 98 43.76 0.58 -1.60
C THR A 98 42.69 -0.48 -1.88
N PRO A 99 42.87 -1.72 -1.39
CA PRO A 99 41.85 -2.76 -1.53
C PRO A 99 40.55 -2.33 -0.79
N ILE A 100 39.40 -2.56 -1.41
CA ILE A 100 38.08 -2.25 -0.87
C ILE A 100 37.42 -3.60 -0.57
N ASP A 101 36.84 -3.73 0.62
CA ASP A 101 36.10 -4.93 0.98
C ASP A 101 34.86 -5.05 0.04
N PRO A 102 34.62 -6.26 -0.52
CA PRO A 102 33.51 -6.47 -1.41
C PRO A 102 32.14 -6.28 -0.69
N PRO A 103 31.11 -5.83 -1.39
CA PRO A 103 29.77 -5.73 -0.80
C PRO A 103 29.23 -7.13 -0.45
N PRO A 104 28.27 -7.22 0.49
CA PRO A 104 27.63 -8.48 0.81
C PRO A 104 27.14 -9.21 -0.45
N GLY A 105 27.42 -10.50 -0.53
CA GLY A 105 26.99 -11.33 -1.66
C GLY A 105 28.03 -11.52 -2.75
N LEU A 106 29.18 -10.87 -2.67
CA LEU A 106 30.35 -11.09 -3.51
C LEU A 106 31.55 -11.55 -2.67
N ASP A 107 32.37 -12.45 -3.20
CA ASP A 107 33.60 -12.85 -2.58
C ASP A 107 34.76 -11.87 -2.90
N ARG A 108 34.69 -11.19 -4.04
CA ARG A 108 35.60 -10.15 -4.48
C ARG A 108 34.93 -9.14 -5.40
N LEU A 109 35.49 -7.96 -5.56
CA LEU A 109 35.05 -7.00 -6.55
C LEU A 109 35.30 -7.51 -7.97
N PRO A 110 34.40 -7.18 -8.96
CA PRO A 110 34.67 -7.52 -10.36
C PRO A 110 35.84 -6.72 -10.91
N GLY A 111 36.78 -7.41 -11.55
CA GLY A 111 37.84 -6.76 -12.33
C GLY A 111 37.32 -6.20 -13.65
N PRO A 112 38.10 -5.35 -14.36
CA PRO A 112 37.68 -4.78 -15.65
C PRO A 112 37.21 -5.86 -16.62
N GLY A 113 35.98 -5.66 -17.18
CA GLY A 113 35.33 -6.61 -18.07
C GLY A 113 34.72 -7.85 -17.41
N GLU A 114 34.68 -7.93 -16.07
CA GLU A 114 33.98 -8.99 -15.35
C GLU A 114 32.61 -8.47 -14.86
N VAL A 115 31.60 -9.36 -14.86
CA VAL A 115 30.23 -9.03 -14.43
C VAL A 115 29.74 -10.09 -13.45
N TYR A 116 29.15 -9.66 -12.34
CA TYR A 116 28.36 -10.50 -11.42
C TYR A 116 26.92 -10.09 -11.51
N VAL A 117 26.03 -11.07 -11.68
CA VAL A 117 24.59 -10.84 -11.89
C VAL A 117 23.75 -11.54 -10.82
N SER A 118 22.54 -11.02 -10.58
CA SER A 118 21.56 -11.73 -9.76
C SER A 118 21.04 -12.98 -10.49
N PRO A 119 20.59 -14.05 -9.78
CA PRO A 119 20.11 -15.28 -10.40
C PRO A 119 18.97 -15.06 -11.39
N ARG A 120 18.09 -14.11 -11.13
CA ARG A 120 16.98 -13.76 -12.04
C ARG A 120 17.51 -13.05 -13.28
N LEU A 121 18.40 -12.09 -13.12
CA LEU A 121 18.99 -11.36 -14.23
C LEU A 121 19.77 -12.31 -15.17
N HIS A 122 20.51 -13.27 -14.63
CA HIS A 122 21.17 -14.33 -15.39
C HIS A 122 20.18 -15.07 -16.32
N THR A 123 19.01 -15.46 -15.79
CA THR A 123 18.00 -16.18 -16.60
C THR A 123 17.36 -15.32 -17.67
N LEU A 124 17.23 -14.01 -17.44
CA LEU A 124 16.66 -13.05 -18.40
C LEU A 124 17.65 -12.71 -19.51
N VAL A 125 18.92 -12.46 -19.19
CA VAL A 125 19.98 -12.14 -20.15
C VAL A 125 20.16 -13.27 -21.17
N ALA A 126 19.99 -14.52 -20.77
CA ALA A 126 20.02 -15.66 -21.71
C ALA A 126 18.88 -15.63 -22.76
N ARG A 127 17.82 -14.87 -22.54
CA ARG A 127 16.62 -14.80 -23.41
C ARG A 127 16.47 -13.47 -24.14
N ASP A 128 17.05 -12.41 -23.61
CA ASP A 128 16.93 -11.03 -24.12
C ASP A 128 18.32 -10.49 -24.47
N ARG A 129 18.56 -10.29 -25.80
CA ARG A 129 19.86 -9.81 -26.31
C ARG A 129 20.10 -8.35 -25.97
N ASP A 130 19.06 -7.52 -25.96
CA ASP A 130 19.19 -6.10 -25.64
C ASP A 130 19.57 -5.94 -24.16
N LEU A 131 19.01 -6.76 -23.29
CA LEU A 131 19.39 -6.80 -21.88
C LEU A 131 20.86 -7.25 -21.70
N ALA A 132 21.34 -8.18 -22.52
CA ALA A 132 22.74 -8.60 -22.50
C ALA A 132 23.71 -7.45 -22.89
N ARG A 133 23.34 -6.59 -23.81
CA ARG A 133 24.14 -5.40 -24.24
C ARG A 133 24.29 -4.36 -23.12
N LEU A 134 23.33 -4.28 -22.20
CA LEU A 134 23.43 -3.42 -21.02
C LEU A 134 24.49 -3.88 -20.01
N LEU A 135 25.02 -5.11 -20.13
CA LEU A 135 25.99 -5.70 -19.22
C LEU A 135 27.34 -5.91 -19.92
N PRO A 136 28.13 -4.85 -20.12
CA PRO A 136 29.41 -4.96 -20.81
C PRO A 136 30.38 -5.80 -20.01
N GLY A 137 30.86 -6.88 -20.62
CA GLY A 137 31.83 -7.78 -20.01
C GLY A 137 31.37 -9.24 -19.98
N LYS A 138 32.20 -10.10 -19.35
CA LYS A 138 31.94 -11.53 -19.25
C LYS A 138 31.40 -11.88 -17.88
N GLU A 139 30.29 -12.59 -17.84
CA GLU A 139 29.72 -13.08 -16.59
C GLU A 139 30.73 -14.01 -15.88
N LYS A 140 31.04 -13.67 -14.63
CA LYS A 140 32.01 -14.38 -13.78
C LYS A 140 31.31 -15.21 -12.69
N GLY A 141 30.15 -14.76 -12.22
CA GLY A 141 29.44 -15.47 -11.17
C GLY A 141 28.11 -14.82 -10.80
N LEU A 142 27.43 -15.43 -9.85
CA LEU A 142 26.15 -14.98 -9.34
C LEU A 142 26.31 -14.27 -7.99
N ILE A 143 25.49 -13.24 -7.78
CA ILE A 143 25.38 -12.56 -6.50
C ILE A 143 24.60 -13.47 -5.54
N SER A 144 25.13 -13.71 -4.34
CA SER A 144 24.48 -14.54 -3.34
C SER A 144 23.29 -13.81 -2.69
N ALA A 145 22.42 -14.58 -2.01
CA ALA A 145 21.22 -14.05 -1.34
C ALA A 145 21.49 -12.94 -0.30
N GLN A 146 22.70 -12.88 0.24
CA GLN A 146 23.10 -11.86 1.22
C GLN A 146 23.23 -10.46 0.59
N GLY A 147 23.55 -10.41 -0.71
CA GLY A 147 23.70 -9.17 -1.47
C GLY A 147 22.43 -8.70 -2.17
N LEU A 148 21.33 -9.46 -2.14
CA LEU A 148 20.10 -9.15 -2.85
C LEU A 148 18.98 -8.74 -1.88
N ALA A 149 18.26 -7.69 -2.20
CA ALA A 149 17.11 -7.25 -1.39
C ALA A 149 16.00 -8.30 -1.36
N HIS A 150 15.74 -8.94 -2.51
CA HIS A 150 14.76 -10.03 -2.65
C HIS A 150 15.19 -11.01 -3.77
N PRO A 151 14.62 -12.23 -3.81
CA PRO A 151 15.06 -13.28 -4.77
C PRO A 151 14.93 -12.91 -6.25
N ASP A 152 14.00 -12.03 -6.60
CA ASP A 152 13.71 -11.63 -7.99
C ASP A 152 14.34 -10.29 -8.39
N GLU A 153 15.27 -9.78 -7.62
CA GLU A 153 15.90 -8.49 -7.91
C GLU A 153 16.76 -8.56 -9.17
N LEU A 154 16.66 -7.52 -10.02
CA LEU A 154 17.52 -7.35 -11.19
C LEU A 154 18.70 -6.47 -10.80
N TYR A 155 19.86 -7.12 -10.59
CA TYR A 155 21.03 -6.45 -10.06
C TYR A 155 22.31 -6.96 -10.68
N ALA A 156 23.24 -6.06 -10.99
CA ALA A 156 24.56 -6.41 -11.52
C ALA A 156 25.66 -5.54 -10.94
N TYR A 157 26.84 -6.15 -10.72
CA TYR A 157 28.10 -5.46 -10.52
C TYR A 157 28.97 -5.65 -11.74
N ILE A 158 29.50 -4.56 -12.28
CA ILE A 158 30.29 -4.51 -13.52
C ILE A 158 31.64 -3.88 -13.20
N GLY A 159 32.72 -4.60 -13.48
CA GLY A 159 34.06 -4.08 -13.32
C GLY A 159 34.46 -3.22 -14.51
N GLY A 160 34.91 -2.00 -14.25
CA GLY A 160 35.45 -1.07 -15.23
C GLY A 160 36.83 -0.60 -14.87
N SER A 161 37.48 0.13 -15.77
CA SER A 161 38.72 0.84 -15.48
C SER A 161 38.43 2.20 -14.86
N ARG A 162 39.40 2.79 -14.14
CA ARG A 162 39.25 4.13 -13.56
C ARG A 162 39.03 5.23 -14.63
N ASP A 163 39.63 5.01 -15.81
CA ASP A 163 39.55 5.95 -16.91
C ASP A 163 38.15 5.92 -17.56
N GLU A 164 37.50 4.76 -17.63
CA GLU A 164 36.12 4.61 -18.06
C GLU A 164 35.13 5.22 -17.04
N LEU A 165 35.45 5.16 -15.73
CA LEU A 165 34.59 5.67 -14.66
C LEU A 165 35.02 7.06 -14.16
N ARG A 166 35.51 7.94 -15.04
CA ARG A 166 35.98 9.31 -14.64
C ARG A 166 34.90 10.13 -13.97
N ASP A 167 33.67 10.03 -14.46
CA ASP A 167 32.51 10.77 -13.94
C ASP A 167 31.81 10.03 -12.78
N GLY A 168 32.28 8.82 -12.41
CA GLY A 168 31.78 8.08 -11.25
C GLY A 168 32.17 8.73 -9.93
N GLY A 169 31.34 8.52 -8.91
CA GLY A 169 31.62 8.92 -7.54
C GLY A 169 32.82 8.21 -6.95
N HIS A 170 33.47 8.81 -5.96
CA HIS A 170 34.54 8.16 -5.20
C HIS A 170 34.01 6.97 -4.40
N LEU A 171 34.73 5.87 -4.41
CA LEU A 171 34.41 4.65 -3.68
C LEU A 171 35.53 4.36 -2.67
N SER A 172 35.19 4.37 -1.39
CA SER A 172 36.10 3.96 -0.32
C SER A 172 35.64 2.70 0.43
N ALA A 173 34.31 2.45 0.43
CA ALA A 173 33.69 1.31 1.09
C ALA A 173 32.31 1.04 0.51
N PHE A 174 31.68 -0.06 0.95
CA PHE A 174 30.27 -0.32 0.80
C PHE A 174 29.59 -0.27 2.16
N GLY A 175 28.31 0.12 2.21
CA GLY A 175 27.53 0.16 3.44
C GLY A 175 27.17 1.57 3.90
N GLY A 176 26.10 2.14 3.32
CA GLY A 176 25.55 3.42 3.72
C GLY A 176 24.69 3.34 5.00
N ARG A 177 24.38 4.49 5.60
CA ARG A 177 23.48 4.57 6.77
C ARG A 177 22.03 4.25 6.42
N SER A 178 21.63 4.49 5.17
CA SER A 178 20.28 4.24 4.65
C SER A 178 20.34 3.89 3.18
N ALA A 179 19.37 3.13 2.70
CA ALA A 179 19.23 2.84 1.28
C ALA A 179 18.88 4.12 0.52
N ARG A 180 19.56 4.39 -0.60
CA ARG A 180 19.28 5.53 -1.48
C ARG A 180 17.88 5.43 -2.10
N TYR A 181 17.49 4.19 -2.46
CA TYR A 181 16.16 3.88 -2.98
C TYR A 181 15.48 2.85 -2.05
N PRO A 182 14.79 3.29 -0.99
CA PRO A 182 14.09 2.38 -0.09
C PRO A 182 12.97 1.65 -0.82
N THR A 183 12.62 0.46 -0.35
CA THR A 183 11.55 -0.36 -0.94
C THR A 183 10.18 0.33 -0.87
N VAL A 184 9.94 1.06 0.22
CA VAL A 184 8.80 1.96 0.38
C VAL A 184 9.28 3.22 1.05
N GLU A 185 8.97 4.36 0.48
CA GLU A 185 9.37 5.66 1.02
C GLU A 185 8.85 5.89 2.44
N PRO A 186 9.65 6.43 3.38
CA PRO A 186 9.25 6.56 4.79
C PRO A 186 7.94 7.32 5.02
N SER A 187 7.65 8.34 4.22
CA SER A 187 6.40 9.09 4.23
C SER A 187 5.18 8.18 3.93
N THR A 188 5.28 7.42 2.85
CA THR A 188 4.25 6.48 2.38
C THR A 188 4.13 5.27 3.32
N LEU A 189 5.24 4.81 3.91
CA LEU A 189 5.25 3.72 4.89
C LEU A 189 4.38 4.02 6.12
N GLY A 190 4.37 5.29 6.57
CA GLY A 190 3.50 5.74 7.67
C GLY A 190 2.02 5.56 7.33
N ILE A 191 1.60 6.00 6.16
CA ILE A 191 0.22 5.88 5.66
C ILE A 191 -0.15 4.40 5.48
N LEU A 192 0.74 3.60 4.90
CA LEU A 192 0.54 2.16 4.70
C LEU A 192 0.35 1.42 6.03
N ARG A 193 1.20 1.69 7.04
CA ARG A 193 1.08 1.11 8.38
C ARG A 193 -0.25 1.46 9.03
N PHE A 194 -0.67 2.73 8.94
CA PHE A 194 -1.94 3.18 9.49
C PHE A 194 -3.13 2.51 8.80
N THR A 195 -3.12 2.44 7.48
CA THR A 195 -4.18 1.82 6.68
C THR A 195 -4.27 0.33 6.97
N LEU A 196 -3.16 -0.40 6.95
CA LEU A 196 -3.13 -1.83 7.29
C LEU A 196 -3.59 -2.10 8.72
N ALA A 197 -3.17 -1.25 9.68
CA ALA A 197 -3.64 -1.35 11.06
C ALA A 197 -5.16 -1.15 11.14
N GLY A 198 -5.72 -0.16 10.46
CA GLY A 198 -7.16 0.08 10.42
C GLY A 198 -7.94 -1.06 9.79
N VAL A 199 -7.48 -1.55 8.64
CA VAL A 199 -8.14 -2.61 7.86
C VAL A 199 -8.09 -3.97 8.56
N VAL A 200 -7.04 -4.29 9.31
CA VAL A 200 -6.86 -5.60 9.94
C VAL A 200 -7.10 -5.58 11.45
N LEU A 201 -6.52 -4.61 12.18
CA LEU A 201 -6.61 -4.63 13.65
C LEU A 201 -8.03 -4.34 14.15
N LEU A 202 -8.79 -3.50 13.45
CA LEU A 202 -10.14 -3.13 13.88
C LEU A 202 -11.14 -4.29 13.68
N PRO A 203 -11.20 -4.98 12.51
CA PRO A 203 -11.95 -6.24 12.39
C PRO A 203 -11.46 -7.32 13.35
N LEU A 204 -10.15 -7.42 13.59
CA LEU A 204 -9.56 -8.38 14.52
C LEU A 204 -10.03 -8.14 15.97
N ALA A 205 -10.04 -6.89 16.43
CA ALA A 205 -10.53 -6.54 17.75
C ALA A 205 -12.01 -6.90 17.93
N VAL A 206 -12.83 -6.64 16.90
CA VAL A 206 -14.24 -7.07 16.87
C VAL A 206 -14.34 -8.59 16.91
N PHE A 207 -13.56 -9.29 16.10
CA PHE A 207 -13.54 -10.74 16.04
C PHE A 207 -13.16 -11.38 17.38
N LEU A 208 -12.09 -10.92 18.01
CA LEU A 208 -11.68 -11.38 19.34
C LEU A 208 -12.74 -11.08 20.41
N SER A 209 -13.41 -9.92 20.30
CA SER A 209 -14.55 -9.59 21.18
C SER A 209 -15.72 -10.55 20.99
N VAL A 210 -16.03 -10.95 19.75
CA VAL A 210 -17.06 -11.94 19.45
C VAL A 210 -16.66 -13.31 20.01
N CYS A 211 -15.43 -13.77 19.76
CA CYS A 211 -14.91 -15.04 20.28
C CYS A 211 -14.94 -15.10 21.81
N ALA A 212 -14.55 -14.04 22.51
CA ALA A 212 -14.55 -13.98 23.96
C ALA A 212 -15.98 -14.00 24.58
N ARG A 213 -16.97 -13.55 23.82
CA ARG A 213 -18.39 -13.59 24.24
C ARG A 213 -19.12 -14.87 23.84
N LEU A 214 -18.48 -15.75 23.09
CA LEU A 214 -19.03 -17.06 22.72
C LEU A 214 -19.55 -17.77 23.99
N SER A 215 -20.79 -18.24 23.89
CA SER A 215 -21.45 -18.97 24.99
C SER A 215 -21.56 -18.23 26.34
N ALA A 216 -21.59 -16.87 26.29
CA ALA A 216 -21.74 -16.08 27.51
C ALA A 216 -22.96 -16.51 28.37
N ALA A 217 -24.11 -16.80 27.74
CA ALA A 217 -25.32 -17.20 28.43
C ALA A 217 -25.16 -18.53 29.18
N SER A 218 -24.59 -19.57 28.56
CA SER A 218 -24.39 -20.88 29.22
C SER A 218 -23.30 -20.82 30.29
N ARG A 219 -22.26 -20.00 30.06
CA ARG A 219 -21.25 -19.73 31.12
C ARG A 219 -21.85 -18.99 32.29
N MET A 220 -22.75 -18.03 32.05
CA MET A 220 -23.41 -17.28 33.11
C MET A 220 -24.26 -18.19 34.00
N ARG A 221 -25.03 -19.15 33.44
CA ARG A 221 -25.79 -20.12 34.23
C ARG A 221 -24.84 -20.98 35.09
N ARG A 222 -23.76 -21.50 34.55
CA ARG A 222 -22.76 -22.31 35.27
C ARG A 222 -22.04 -21.50 36.35
N LEU A 223 -21.64 -20.27 36.05
CA LEU A 223 -20.99 -19.39 37.02
C LEU A 223 -21.94 -18.98 38.17
N ALA A 224 -23.25 -18.79 37.85
CA ALA A 224 -24.27 -18.54 38.87
C ALA A 224 -24.43 -19.76 39.80
N ALA A 225 -24.48 -20.99 39.27
CA ALA A 225 -24.52 -22.22 40.07
C ALA A 225 -23.27 -22.36 40.97
N LEU A 226 -22.06 -22.08 40.46
CA LEU A 226 -20.84 -22.10 41.27
C LEU A 226 -20.86 -21.05 42.39
N ARG A 227 -21.50 -19.89 42.17
CA ARG A 227 -21.69 -18.89 43.23
C ARG A 227 -22.67 -19.34 44.31
N LEU A 228 -23.73 -20.02 43.92
CA LEU A 228 -24.67 -20.60 44.89
C LEU A 228 -24.01 -21.68 45.74
N LEU A 229 -22.98 -22.36 45.21
CA LEU A 229 -22.11 -23.30 45.95
C LEU A 229 -21.02 -22.61 46.80
N GLY A 230 -21.03 -21.29 46.93
CA GLY A 230 -20.13 -20.54 47.80
C GLY A 230 -18.87 -19.96 47.15
N LEU A 231 -18.72 -20.02 45.83
CA LEU A 231 -17.55 -19.42 45.16
C LEU A 231 -17.60 -17.89 45.25
N SER A 232 -16.47 -17.28 45.63
CA SER A 232 -16.38 -15.81 45.72
C SER A 232 -16.52 -15.13 44.36
N ARG A 233 -16.92 -13.84 44.35
CA ARG A 233 -17.03 -13.02 43.14
C ARG A 233 -15.72 -12.96 42.34
N LYS A 234 -14.58 -12.87 43.05
CA LYS A 234 -13.24 -12.89 42.45
C LYS A 234 -12.87 -14.27 41.91
N GLY A 235 -13.25 -15.35 42.61
CA GLY A 235 -13.05 -16.74 42.21
C GLY A 235 -13.79 -17.07 40.89
N THR A 236 -15.06 -16.67 40.80
CA THR A 236 -15.87 -16.85 39.59
C THR A 236 -15.28 -16.12 38.37
N GLN A 237 -14.76 -14.89 38.55
CA GLN A 237 -14.06 -14.16 37.49
C GLN A 237 -12.77 -14.84 37.03
N ARG A 238 -12.00 -15.42 38.00
CA ARG A 238 -10.76 -16.15 37.67
C ARG A 238 -11.01 -17.44 36.91
N VAL A 239 -12.05 -18.19 37.27
CA VAL A 239 -12.46 -19.41 36.55
C VAL A 239 -12.84 -19.09 35.11
N ASN A 240 -13.65 -18.04 34.90
CA ASN A 240 -14.02 -17.60 33.54
C ASN A 240 -12.82 -17.09 32.73
N ALA A 241 -11.92 -16.35 33.39
CA ALA A 241 -10.70 -15.86 32.75
C ALA A 241 -9.77 -17.00 32.33
N ALA A 242 -9.65 -18.06 33.18
CA ALA A 242 -8.82 -19.22 32.87
C ALA A 242 -9.25 -19.94 31.57
N GLU A 243 -10.57 -20.13 31.36
CA GLU A 243 -11.10 -20.76 30.15
C GLU A 243 -10.75 -19.93 28.89
N THR A 244 -10.96 -18.61 28.95
CA THR A 244 -10.71 -17.72 27.81
C THR A 244 -9.22 -17.57 27.51
N VAL A 245 -8.38 -17.46 28.55
CA VAL A 245 -6.92 -17.33 28.42
C VAL A 245 -6.32 -18.64 27.89
N ALA A 246 -6.76 -19.81 28.39
CA ALA A 246 -6.27 -21.09 27.88
C ALA A 246 -6.56 -21.26 26.38
N ALA A 247 -7.77 -20.92 25.91
CA ALA A 247 -8.12 -20.97 24.51
C ALA A 247 -7.27 -19.96 23.67
N ALA A 248 -7.03 -18.77 24.21
CA ALA A 248 -6.23 -17.74 23.53
C ALA A 248 -4.75 -18.13 23.47
N VAL A 249 -4.16 -18.69 24.52
CA VAL A 249 -2.76 -19.15 24.52
C VAL A 249 -2.56 -20.28 23.52
N LEU A 250 -3.41 -21.31 23.56
CA LEU A 250 -3.36 -22.39 22.56
C LEU A 250 -3.58 -21.86 21.13
N GLY A 251 -4.52 -20.93 20.98
CA GLY A 251 -4.76 -20.26 19.70
C GLY A 251 -3.56 -19.45 19.24
N SER A 252 -2.86 -18.75 20.14
CA SER A 252 -1.64 -18.00 19.80
C SER A 252 -0.52 -18.92 19.31
N VAL A 253 -0.29 -20.04 19.99
CA VAL A 253 0.73 -21.01 19.56
C VAL A 253 0.39 -21.63 18.20
N LEU A 254 -0.86 -22.08 18.03
CA LEU A 254 -1.32 -22.64 16.75
C LEU A 254 -1.32 -21.59 15.63
N GLY A 255 -1.69 -20.35 15.93
CA GLY A 255 -1.68 -19.24 15.00
C GLY A 255 -0.29 -18.87 14.52
N LEU A 256 0.69 -18.85 15.42
CA LEU A 256 2.11 -18.64 15.06
C LEU A 256 2.66 -19.81 14.25
N GLY A 257 2.29 -21.06 14.56
CA GLY A 257 2.64 -22.22 13.76
C GLY A 257 2.05 -22.15 12.35
N ALA A 258 0.77 -21.76 12.25
CA ALA A 258 0.11 -21.54 10.95
C ALA A 258 0.79 -20.40 10.16
N TYR A 259 1.14 -19.29 10.82
CA TYR A 259 1.89 -18.20 10.22
C TYR A 259 3.24 -18.68 9.67
N TRP A 260 3.98 -19.48 10.44
CA TRP A 260 5.26 -20.01 9.97
C TRP A 260 5.10 -20.82 8.68
N VAL A 261 4.06 -21.68 8.60
CA VAL A 261 3.75 -22.44 7.37
C VAL A 261 3.38 -21.51 6.22
N VAL A 262 2.52 -20.51 6.47
CA VAL A 262 2.10 -19.51 5.47
C VAL A 262 3.32 -18.73 4.96
N ASN A 263 4.20 -18.27 5.85
CA ASN A 263 5.41 -17.55 5.48
C ASN A 263 6.32 -18.41 4.58
N GLN A 264 6.56 -19.69 4.92
CA GLN A 264 7.36 -20.60 4.11
C GLN A 264 6.75 -20.86 2.73
N LEU A 265 5.43 -20.95 2.64
CA LEU A 265 4.74 -21.20 1.38
C LEU A 265 4.73 -19.94 0.50
N VAL A 266 4.29 -18.80 1.06
CA VAL A 266 4.11 -17.56 0.30
C VAL A 266 5.45 -16.94 -0.10
N SER A 267 6.50 -17.02 0.73
CA SER A 267 7.83 -16.55 0.35
C SER A 267 8.45 -17.30 -0.83
N ARG A 268 8.10 -18.60 -1.02
CA ARG A 268 8.56 -19.40 -2.17
C ARG A 268 7.80 -19.06 -3.45
N THR A 269 6.48 -18.88 -3.36
CA THR A 269 5.65 -18.54 -4.53
C THR A 269 5.77 -17.07 -4.90
N GLY A 270 6.00 -16.21 -3.91
CA GLY A 270 5.97 -14.75 -4.04
C GLY A 270 4.57 -14.19 -4.18
N LEU A 271 4.47 -12.88 -4.05
CA LEU A 271 3.29 -12.09 -4.38
C LEU A 271 3.64 -11.19 -5.58
N PRO A 272 2.67 -10.71 -6.35
CA PRO A 272 2.95 -9.81 -7.47
C PRO A 272 3.77 -8.60 -7.04
N GLY A 273 4.98 -8.44 -7.58
CA GLY A 273 5.90 -7.35 -7.25
C GLY A 273 6.46 -7.35 -5.82
N PHE A 274 6.15 -8.37 -5.01
CA PHE A 274 6.65 -8.45 -3.63
C PHE A 274 7.08 -9.87 -3.26
N LYS A 275 8.39 -10.08 -3.20
CA LYS A 275 9.02 -11.31 -2.74
C LYS A 275 10.00 -11.02 -1.61
N TRP A 276 10.23 -12.01 -0.77
CA TRP A 276 11.16 -11.91 0.36
C TRP A 276 11.78 -13.27 0.66
N TYR A 277 12.88 -13.27 1.37
CA TYR A 277 13.45 -14.52 1.89
C TYR A 277 12.66 -15.00 3.11
N PRO A 278 12.47 -16.32 3.29
CA PRO A 278 11.70 -16.85 4.42
C PRO A 278 12.17 -16.34 5.79
N ALA A 279 13.47 -16.08 5.94
CA ALA A 279 14.06 -15.55 7.16
C ALA A 279 13.59 -14.13 7.49
N ASP A 280 13.33 -13.28 6.48
CA ASP A 280 12.88 -11.90 6.67
C ASP A 280 11.49 -11.81 7.31
N GLY A 281 10.63 -12.81 7.00
CA GLY A 281 9.31 -12.94 7.61
C GLY A 281 9.35 -13.56 9.01
N SER A 282 10.52 -13.84 9.58
CA SER A 282 10.60 -14.36 10.94
C SER A 282 10.19 -13.30 11.97
N LEU A 283 9.24 -13.65 12.84
CA LEU A 283 8.83 -12.76 13.91
C LEU A 283 9.83 -12.86 15.08
N SER A 284 10.43 -11.75 15.43
CA SER A 284 11.35 -11.62 16.58
C SER A 284 10.98 -10.40 17.42
N GLY A 285 11.40 -10.39 18.68
CA GLY A 285 11.22 -9.25 19.57
C GLY A 285 9.76 -8.85 19.81
N TYR A 286 9.45 -7.56 19.63
CA TYR A 286 8.14 -6.97 19.92
C TYR A 286 6.96 -7.63 19.18
N PRO A 287 7.01 -7.90 17.86
CA PRO A 287 5.94 -8.58 17.14
C PRO A 287 5.56 -9.95 17.71
N LEU A 288 6.55 -10.76 18.06
CA LEU A 288 6.34 -12.07 18.68
C LEU A 288 5.69 -11.93 20.05
N LEU A 289 6.14 -10.97 20.85
CA LEU A 289 5.59 -10.69 22.18
C LEU A 289 4.12 -10.24 22.09
N VAL A 290 3.76 -9.39 21.12
CA VAL A 290 2.37 -8.98 20.89
C VAL A 290 1.48 -10.17 20.53
N CYS A 291 1.95 -11.09 19.71
CA CYS A 291 1.18 -12.30 19.36
C CYS A 291 1.02 -13.26 20.55
N LEU A 292 2.08 -13.49 21.34
CA LEU A 292 2.06 -14.45 22.45
C LEU A 292 1.40 -13.93 23.72
N VAL A 293 1.56 -12.63 24.01
CA VAL A 293 1.08 -12.03 25.26
C VAL A 293 -0.10 -11.10 25.02
N GLY A 294 -0.06 -10.29 23.96
CA GLY A 294 -1.09 -9.29 23.68
C GLY A 294 -2.47 -9.92 23.44
N CYS A 295 -2.56 -10.97 22.64
CA CYS A 295 -3.82 -11.64 22.36
C CYS A 295 -4.42 -12.34 23.60
N PRO A 296 -3.68 -13.13 24.40
CA PRO A 296 -4.18 -13.65 25.67
C PRO A 296 -4.55 -12.57 26.68
N ALA A 297 -3.78 -11.47 26.75
CA ALA A 297 -4.10 -10.34 27.63
C ALA A 297 -5.41 -9.65 27.22
N LEU A 298 -5.63 -9.44 25.91
CA LEU A 298 -6.88 -8.91 25.39
C LEU A 298 -8.05 -9.85 25.69
N ALA A 299 -7.89 -11.16 25.50
CA ALA A 299 -8.90 -12.16 25.82
C ALA A 299 -9.24 -12.18 27.33
N TRP A 300 -8.23 -12.04 28.18
CA TRP A 300 -8.42 -11.89 29.62
C TRP A 300 -9.21 -10.63 29.98
N PHE A 301 -8.85 -9.50 29.39
CA PHE A 301 -9.51 -8.22 29.62
C PHE A 301 -10.99 -8.24 29.20
N VAL A 302 -11.27 -8.71 27.99
CA VAL A 302 -12.63 -8.86 27.46
C VAL A 302 -13.44 -9.85 28.28
N GLY A 303 -12.83 -10.99 28.64
CA GLY A 303 -13.47 -12.01 29.53
C GLY A 303 -13.82 -11.45 30.91
N ARG A 304 -12.95 -10.60 31.48
CA ARG A 304 -13.17 -9.93 32.76
C ARG A 304 -14.34 -8.94 32.73
N ILE A 305 -14.42 -8.14 31.66
CA ILE A 305 -15.53 -7.17 31.46
C ILE A 305 -16.87 -7.92 31.34
N GLY A 306 -16.90 -8.99 30.52
CA GLY A 306 -18.09 -9.82 30.35
C GLY A 306 -18.56 -10.46 31.68
N ALA A 307 -17.64 -10.96 32.48
CA ALA A 307 -17.95 -11.59 33.76
C ALA A 307 -18.41 -10.61 34.87
N ARG A 308 -18.05 -9.31 34.78
CA ARG A 308 -18.48 -8.29 35.76
C ARG A 308 -20.00 -8.16 35.84
N LYS A 309 -20.70 -8.18 34.70
CA LYS A 309 -22.16 -8.08 34.62
C LYS A 309 -22.84 -9.32 35.25
N ALA A 310 -22.32 -10.52 34.97
CA ALA A 310 -22.83 -11.78 35.51
C ALA A 310 -22.59 -11.94 37.01
N ALA A 311 -21.47 -11.38 37.52
CA ALA A 311 -21.11 -11.44 38.91
C ALA A 311 -21.88 -10.43 39.79
N ALA A 312 -22.56 -9.45 39.22
CA ALA A 312 -23.27 -8.44 40.01
C ALA A 312 -24.59 -8.98 40.64
N ASN A 313 -25.42 -9.70 39.89
CA ASN A 313 -26.71 -10.20 40.37
C ASN A 313 -26.98 -11.65 39.89
N PRO A 314 -26.66 -12.70 40.70
CA PRO A 314 -26.85 -14.08 40.29
C PRO A 314 -28.33 -14.50 40.16
N LEU A 315 -29.24 -13.86 40.91
CA LEU A 315 -30.68 -14.13 40.87
C LEU A 315 -31.40 -13.39 39.70
N ALA A 316 -30.81 -12.31 39.23
CA ALA A 316 -31.39 -11.53 38.12
C ALA A 316 -31.14 -12.20 36.73
N VAL A 317 -30.31 -13.23 36.63
CA VAL A 317 -30.04 -13.98 35.39
C VAL A 317 -31.31 -14.61 34.79
N ARG A 318 -32.32 -14.88 35.61
CA ARG A 318 -33.63 -15.38 35.16
C ARG A 318 -34.61 -14.28 34.70
N ARG A 319 -34.45 -13.04 35.15
CA ARG A 319 -35.39 -11.93 34.86
C ARG A 319 -34.93 -10.87 33.86
N SER A 320 -33.63 -10.73 33.58
CA SER A 320 -33.10 -9.66 32.74
C SER A 320 -32.84 -10.12 31.32
N ALA A 321 -33.84 -10.68 30.65
CA ALA A 321 -33.79 -10.97 29.21
C ALA A 321 -34.00 -9.72 28.33
N VAL A 322 -34.33 -8.56 28.92
CA VAL A 322 -34.54 -7.30 28.15
C VAL A 322 -33.21 -6.57 28.09
N GLU A 323 -32.62 -6.55 26.90
CA GLU A 323 -31.44 -5.70 26.62
C GLU A 323 -31.81 -4.22 26.84
N GLN A 324 -30.93 -3.48 27.52
CA GLN A 324 -31.12 -2.02 27.65
C GLN A 324 -31.13 -1.37 26.27
N PRO A 325 -32.01 -0.41 26.02
CA PRO A 325 -32.09 0.27 24.75
C PRO A 325 -30.73 0.90 24.41
N PRO A 326 -30.29 0.85 23.13
CA PRO A 326 -29.05 1.46 22.72
C PRO A 326 -29.10 2.96 23.00
N ARG A 327 -28.00 3.49 23.58
CA ARG A 327 -27.89 4.88 23.97
C ARG A 327 -27.50 5.72 22.75
N LEU A 328 -27.97 6.97 22.68
CA LEU A 328 -27.63 7.94 21.63
C LEU A 328 -26.13 8.26 21.55
N TRP A 329 -25.36 7.98 22.58
CA TRP A 329 -23.91 8.15 22.65
C TRP A 329 -23.14 7.41 21.53
N GLY A 330 -23.76 6.40 20.91
CA GLY A 330 -23.18 5.72 19.75
C GLY A 330 -23.02 6.61 18.51
N LEU A 331 -23.81 7.69 18.42
CA LEU A 331 -23.71 8.66 17.31
C LEU A 331 -22.60 9.71 17.53
N LEU A 332 -22.10 9.85 18.75
CA LEU A 332 -21.15 10.89 19.11
C LEU A 332 -19.86 10.87 18.27
N PRO A 333 -19.23 9.73 17.96
CA PRO A 333 -18.09 9.71 17.05
C PRO A 333 -18.49 9.78 15.56
N LEU A 334 -19.69 9.30 15.18
CA LEU A 334 -20.13 9.27 13.78
C LEU A 334 -20.39 10.68 13.22
N VAL A 335 -21.07 11.54 13.99
CA VAL A 335 -21.46 12.87 13.52
C VAL A 335 -20.26 13.76 13.20
N PRO A 336 -19.27 13.97 14.09
CA PRO A 336 -18.10 14.79 13.77
C PRO A 336 -17.23 14.15 12.68
N GLY A 337 -17.09 12.82 12.66
CA GLY A 337 -16.36 12.13 11.59
C GLY A 337 -16.97 12.38 10.20
N LEU A 338 -18.29 12.23 10.07
CA LEU A 338 -19.02 12.55 8.83
C LEU A 338 -18.97 14.04 8.50
N ALA A 339 -19.05 14.93 9.47
CA ALA A 339 -18.98 16.37 9.23
C ALA A 339 -17.63 16.77 8.60
N ILE A 340 -16.51 16.19 9.08
CA ILE A 340 -15.19 16.41 8.50
C ILE A 340 -15.14 15.87 7.08
N VAL A 341 -15.53 14.61 6.86
CA VAL A 341 -15.51 13.96 5.54
C VAL A 341 -16.37 14.72 4.51
N ILE A 342 -17.60 15.09 4.88
CA ILE A 342 -18.49 15.85 4.00
C ILE A 342 -17.92 17.26 3.74
N GLY A 343 -17.31 17.89 4.75
CA GLY A 343 -16.65 19.18 4.59
C GLY A 343 -15.56 19.16 3.51
N TYR A 344 -14.71 18.15 3.51
CA TYR A 344 -13.68 17.97 2.46
C TYR A 344 -14.31 17.65 1.08
N CYS A 345 -15.35 16.83 1.03
CA CYS A 345 -16.06 16.57 -0.24
C CYS A 345 -16.69 17.86 -0.81
N VAL A 346 -17.29 18.71 0.03
CA VAL A 346 -17.85 19.99 -0.39
C VAL A 346 -16.76 20.94 -0.84
N ALA A 347 -15.65 21.02 -0.10
CA ALA A 347 -14.48 21.82 -0.48
C ALA A 347 -13.93 21.42 -1.86
N GLY A 348 -13.81 20.12 -2.12
CA GLY A 348 -13.42 19.62 -3.45
C GLY A 348 -14.43 19.95 -4.55
N ALA A 349 -15.74 19.85 -4.26
CA ALA A 349 -16.79 20.19 -5.24
C ALA A 349 -16.83 21.69 -5.56
N THR A 350 -16.43 22.55 -4.63
CA THR A 350 -16.41 24.01 -4.80
C THR A 350 -15.06 24.55 -5.30
N GLY A 351 -14.06 23.67 -5.51
CA GLY A 351 -12.71 24.08 -5.91
C GLY A 351 -11.87 24.75 -4.80
N ASN A 352 -12.41 24.86 -3.59
CA ASN A 352 -11.73 25.45 -2.43
C ASN A 352 -10.96 24.38 -1.64
N ILE A 353 -9.96 23.77 -2.26
CA ILE A 353 -9.17 22.70 -1.62
C ILE A 353 -8.32 23.32 -0.49
N PRO A 354 -8.35 22.75 0.74
CA PRO A 354 -7.51 23.22 1.82
C PRO A 354 -6.03 23.08 1.47
N THR A 355 -5.29 24.19 1.51
CA THR A 355 -3.86 24.22 1.19
C THR A 355 -2.98 23.78 2.36
N ASP A 356 -3.52 23.71 3.57
CA ASP A 356 -2.79 23.29 4.77
C ASP A 356 -2.69 21.76 4.82
N THR A 357 -1.55 21.25 4.32
CA THR A 357 -1.23 19.80 4.29
C THR A 357 -1.02 19.22 5.69
N ALA A 358 -0.50 20.02 6.65
CA ALA A 358 -0.25 19.57 8.01
C ALA A 358 -1.57 19.28 8.76
N LEU A 359 -2.55 20.16 8.62
CA LEU A 359 -3.86 20.00 9.23
C LEU A 359 -4.61 18.81 8.59
N SER A 360 -4.57 18.68 7.28
CA SER A 360 -5.23 17.60 6.52
C SER A 360 -4.65 16.23 6.90
N SER A 361 -3.34 16.12 7.12
CA SER A 361 -2.66 14.87 7.50
C SER A 361 -3.10 14.32 8.87
N ILE A 362 -3.60 15.17 9.75
CA ILE A 362 -4.13 14.79 11.07
C ILE A 362 -5.64 14.58 11.03
N LEU A 363 -6.38 15.49 10.39
CA LEU A 363 -7.85 15.45 10.37
C LEU A 363 -8.41 14.26 9.58
N MET A 364 -7.77 13.87 8.47
CA MET A 364 -8.26 12.77 7.65
C MET A 364 -8.20 11.41 8.35
N PRO A 365 -7.06 10.97 8.90
CA PRO A 365 -7.00 9.74 9.68
C PRO A 365 -7.95 9.75 10.87
N LEU A 366 -8.06 10.89 11.57
CA LEU A 366 -8.98 11.06 12.68
C LEU A 366 -10.43 10.89 12.23
N ALA A 367 -10.84 11.51 11.13
CA ALA A 367 -12.19 11.39 10.57
C ALA A 367 -12.52 9.94 10.19
N VAL A 368 -11.60 9.22 9.55
CA VAL A 368 -11.76 7.80 9.20
C VAL A 368 -11.97 6.94 10.44
N VAL A 369 -11.17 7.13 11.50
CA VAL A 369 -11.33 6.41 12.77
C VAL A 369 -12.65 6.75 13.45
N LEU A 370 -13.05 8.03 13.45
CA LEU A 370 -14.32 8.47 14.00
C LEU A 370 -15.52 7.89 13.24
N VAL A 371 -15.47 7.86 11.91
CA VAL A 371 -16.54 7.26 11.08
C VAL A 371 -16.59 5.75 11.32
N GLY A 372 -15.47 5.04 11.26
CA GLY A 372 -15.41 3.59 11.46
C GLY A 372 -15.90 3.16 12.85
N THR A 373 -15.42 3.81 13.91
CA THR A 373 -15.89 3.55 15.29
C THR A 373 -17.34 3.99 15.49
N GLY A 374 -17.71 5.10 14.91
CA GLY A 374 -19.08 5.62 14.93
C GLY A 374 -20.07 4.69 14.25
N LEU A 375 -19.70 4.12 13.11
CA LEU A 375 -20.52 3.14 12.37
C LEU A 375 -20.79 1.90 13.24
N VAL A 376 -19.77 1.36 13.90
CA VAL A 376 -19.90 0.22 14.83
C VAL A 376 -20.84 0.51 16.00
N LEU A 377 -20.67 1.67 16.61
CA LEU A 377 -21.44 2.06 17.82
C LEU A 377 -22.87 2.51 17.50
N SER A 378 -23.11 3.10 16.33
CA SER A 378 -24.41 3.57 15.89
C SER A 378 -25.30 2.48 15.29
N LEU A 379 -24.70 1.41 14.73
CA LEU A 379 -25.42 0.35 14.02
C LEU A 379 -26.55 -0.30 14.84
N PRO A 380 -26.43 -0.57 16.16
CA PRO A 380 -27.54 -1.09 16.97
C PRO A 380 -28.73 -0.11 17.06
N LEU A 381 -28.44 1.21 17.15
CA LEU A 381 -29.45 2.24 17.20
C LEU A 381 -30.19 2.35 15.86
N LEU A 382 -29.45 2.42 14.77
CA LEU A 382 -29.99 2.54 13.41
C LEU A 382 -30.78 1.29 13.02
N SER A 383 -30.28 0.09 13.38
CA SER A 383 -31.00 -1.18 13.19
C SER A 383 -32.32 -1.23 13.96
N ARG A 384 -32.36 -0.75 15.20
CA ARG A 384 -33.58 -0.65 15.98
C ARG A 384 -34.60 0.32 15.35
N PHE A 385 -34.12 1.49 14.88
CA PHE A 385 -34.96 2.46 14.20
C PHE A 385 -35.59 1.89 12.91
N LEU A 386 -34.76 1.23 12.08
CA LEU A 386 -35.21 0.53 10.88
C LEU A 386 -36.24 -0.56 11.23
N ALA A 387 -35.91 -1.40 12.21
CA ALA A 387 -36.80 -2.49 12.64
C ALA A 387 -38.18 -1.98 13.11
N ARG A 388 -38.19 -0.88 13.86
CA ARG A 388 -39.42 -0.24 14.31
C ARG A 388 -40.28 0.28 13.14
N ASN A 389 -39.66 0.94 12.16
CA ASN A 389 -40.35 1.50 11.00
C ASN A 389 -40.88 0.36 10.10
N VAL A 390 -40.06 -0.60 9.74
CA VAL A 390 -40.45 -1.74 8.90
C VAL A 390 -41.53 -2.58 9.58
N ALA A 391 -41.46 -2.80 10.90
CA ALA A 391 -42.52 -3.52 11.65
C ALA A 391 -43.86 -2.84 11.63
N ARG A 392 -43.88 -1.50 11.45
CA ARG A 392 -45.14 -0.70 11.36
C ARG A 392 -45.74 -0.68 9.96
N THR A 393 -44.92 -0.71 8.93
CA THR A 393 -45.34 -0.52 7.52
C THR A 393 -45.57 -1.86 6.79
N THR A 394 -44.97 -2.98 7.27
CA THR A 394 -45.08 -4.25 6.55
C THR A 394 -46.35 -5.03 6.86
N GLY A 395 -47.00 -5.57 5.79
CA GLY A 395 -48.15 -6.48 5.90
C GLY A 395 -47.75 -7.97 6.06
N SER A 396 -46.45 -8.33 5.82
CA SER A 396 -46.04 -9.74 5.90
C SER A 396 -45.77 -10.16 7.33
N LEU A 397 -46.43 -11.23 7.76
CA LEU A 397 -46.29 -11.79 9.12
C LEU A 397 -44.81 -12.19 9.47
N PRO A 398 -44.05 -12.90 8.61
CA PRO A 398 -42.71 -13.26 8.92
C PRO A 398 -41.78 -12.06 9.14
N LEU A 399 -41.92 -11.05 8.27
CA LEU A 399 -41.11 -9.84 8.34
C LEU A 399 -41.43 -9.00 9.58
N ARG A 400 -42.73 -8.86 9.90
CA ARG A 400 -43.21 -8.16 11.09
C ARG A 400 -42.72 -8.80 12.38
N LEU A 401 -42.76 -10.13 12.47
CA LEU A 401 -42.22 -10.88 13.62
C LEU A 401 -40.72 -10.73 13.75
N ALA A 402 -39.99 -10.82 12.62
CA ALA A 402 -38.55 -10.63 12.58
C ALA A 402 -38.14 -9.23 13.08
N MET A 403 -38.85 -8.20 12.62
CA MET A 403 -38.53 -6.81 12.95
C MET A 403 -38.92 -6.45 14.39
N ARG A 404 -40.05 -6.93 14.89
CA ARG A 404 -40.42 -6.75 16.31
C ARG A 404 -39.38 -7.36 17.25
N ARG A 405 -38.83 -8.50 16.86
CA ARG A 405 -37.76 -9.12 17.63
C ARG A 405 -36.46 -8.32 17.57
N ASN A 406 -36.07 -7.81 16.40
CA ASN A 406 -34.90 -6.94 16.26
C ASN A 406 -35.07 -5.59 16.97
N GLU A 407 -36.30 -5.10 17.16
CA GLU A 407 -36.61 -3.92 17.96
C GLU A 407 -36.32 -4.16 19.45
N VAL A 408 -36.64 -5.37 19.95
CA VAL A 408 -36.45 -5.74 21.38
C VAL A 408 -35.01 -6.15 21.65
N GLU A 409 -34.37 -6.90 20.74
CA GLU A 409 -33.01 -7.43 20.86
C GLU A 409 -32.10 -6.96 19.69
N PRO A 410 -31.82 -5.66 19.55
CA PRO A 410 -31.06 -5.15 18.42
C PRO A 410 -29.60 -5.62 18.42
N GLY A 411 -29.00 -5.82 19.60
CA GLY A 411 -27.60 -6.19 19.76
C GLY A 411 -27.23 -7.57 19.23
N GLY A 412 -28.19 -8.48 19.18
CA GLY A 412 -27.96 -9.85 18.72
C GLY A 412 -27.67 -9.97 17.23
N ALA A 413 -28.46 -9.31 16.37
CA ALA A 413 -28.32 -9.35 14.90
C ALA A 413 -27.14 -8.49 14.42
N VAL A 414 -26.94 -7.35 15.06
CA VAL A 414 -25.95 -6.34 14.69
C VAL A 414 -24.52 -6.79 14.97
N ARG A 415 -24.28 -7.51 16.07
CA ARG A 415 -22.90 -7.99 16.41
C ARG A 415 -22.24 -8.83 15.34
N VAL A 416 -23.05 -9.60 14.58
CA VAL A 416 -22.53 -10.40 13.46
C VAL A 416 -22.25 -9.52 12.24
N ALA A 417 -23.11 -8.53 12.01
CA ALA A 417 -22.97 -7.61 10.90
C ALA A 417 -21.77 -6.66 11.07
N THR A 418 -21.44 -6.30 12.31
CA THR A 418 -20.44 -5.25 12.60
C THR A 418 -19.06 -5.53 11.97
N GLY A 419 -18.57 -6.77 12.05
CA GLY A 419 -17.27 -7.13 11.49
C GLY A 419 -17.25 -7.01 9.96
N LEU A 420 -18.33 -7.44 9.30
CA LEU A 420 -18.48 -7.36 7.84
C LEU A 420 -18.70 -5.92 7.36
N VAL A 421 -19.44 -5.13 8.11
CA VAL A 421 -19.69 -3.70 7.84
C VAL A 421 -18.37 -2.92 7.89
N LEU A 422 -17.55 -3.16 8.91
CA LEU A 422 -16.22 -2.55 9.00
C LEU A 422 -15.29 -2.99 7.87
N LEU A 423 -15.35 -4.26 7.50
CA LEU A 423 -14.56 -4.76 6.38
C LEU A 423 -14.91 -4.06 5.07
N VAL A 424 -16.21 -3.90 4.76
CA VAL A 424 -16.65 -3.21 3.55
C VAL A 424 -16.29 -1.72 3.58
N PHE A 425 -16.42 -1.08 4.74
CA PHE A 425 -15.94 0.29 4.93
C PHE A 425 -14.44 0.42 4.68
N ALA A 426 -13.62 -0.47 5.27
CA ALA A 426 -12.18 -0.49 5.07
C ALA A 426 -11.78 -0.81 3.63
N ALA A 427 -12.48 -1.74 2.97
CA ALA A 427 -12.27 -2.07 1.56
C ALA A 427 -12.56 -0.88 0.64
N SER A 428 -13.62 -0.12 0.93
CA SER A 428 -13.94 1.11 0.19
C SER A 428 -12.84 2.16 0.30
N LEU A 429 -12.28 2.37 1.50
CA LEU A 429 -11.13 3.27 1.71
C LEU A 429 -9.88 2.81 0.95
N THR A 430 -9.57 1.52 1.04
CA THR A 430 -8.40 0.95 0.35
C THR A 430 -8.53 1.11 -1.16
N GLN A 431 -9.74 1.01 -1.69
CA GLN A 431 -10.00 1.22 -3.11
C GLN A 431 -9.66 2.65 -3.55
N GLY A 432 -9.94 3.68 -2.74
CA GLY A 432 -9.54 5.05 -3.04
C GLY A 432 -8.03 5.20 -3.20
N VAL A 433 -7.27 4.62 -2.28
CA VAL A 433 -5.79 4.59 -2.37
C VAL A 433 -5.33 3.85 -3.63
N LEU A 434 -5.96 2.72 -3.98
CA LEU A 434 -5.62 1.97 -5.19
C LEU A 434 -5.92 2.76 -6.47
N ILE A 435 -7.01 3.53 -6.50
CA ILE A 435 -7.36 4.40 -7.64
C ILE A 435 -6.31 5.50 -7.81
N GLU A 436 -5.92 6.18 -6.73
CA GLU A 436 -4.88 7.21 -6.76
C GLU A 436 -3.55 6.64 -7.29
N LEU A 437 -3.12 5.51 -6.74
CA LEU A 437 -1.92 4.81 -7.21
C LEU A 437 -2.02 4.35 -8.68
N ASP A 438 -3.22 3.99 -9.15
CA ASP A 438 -3.45 3.61 -10.53
C ASP A 438 -3.43 4.82 -11.47
N GLN A 439 -3.94 5.97 -11.02
CA GLN A 439 -3.85 7.23 -11.76
C GLN A 439 -2.40 7.69 -11.89
N VAL A 440 -1.63 7.67 -10.80
CA VAL A 440 -0.19 7.98 -10.84
C VAL A 440 0.55 7.03 -11.77
N SER A 441 0.22 5.74 -11.78
CA SER A 441 0.86 4.76 -12.68
C SER A 441 0.45 4.92 -14.15
N LYS A 442 -0.74 5.47 -14.44
CA LYS A 442 -1.23 5.72 -15.81
C LYS A 442 -0.80 7.08 -16.36
N ASN A 443 -0.45 8.03 -15.51
CA ASN A 443 0.11 9.31 -15.91
C ASN A 443 1.57 9.19 -16.38
N ASN A 444 2.09 7.95 -16.54
CA ASN A 444 3.33 7.74 -17.27
C ASN A 444 3.16 8.30 -18.67
N ALA A 445 4.02 9.22 -19.02
CA ALA A 445 4.02 9.84 -20.33
C ALA A 445 4.03 8.76 -21.44
N PRO A 446 3.31 8.95 -22.55
CA PRO A 446 3.33 8.00 -23.66
C PRO A 446 4.72 7.86 -24.29
N VAL A 447 5.64 8.70 -23.87
CA VAL A 447 7.03 8.78 -24.31
C VAL A 447 7.98 8.66 -23.13
N GLN A 448 9.14 8.06 -23.41
CA GLN A 448 10.27 7.98 -22.50
C GLN A 448 11.32 8.98 -22.92
N LEU A 449 11.82 9.71 -21.95
CA LEU A 449 12.87 10.70 -22.15
C LEU A 449 14.16 10.20 -21.49
N TYR A 450 15.26 10.36 -22.19
CA TYR A 450 16.61 10.03 -21.72
C TYR A 450 17.41 11.30 -21.72
N THR A 451 17.91 11.71 -20.58
CA THR A 451 18.73 12.92 -20.45
C THR A 451 20.12 12.56 -19.99
N MET A 452 21.11 13.16 -20.63
CA MET A 452 22.52 12.95 -20.32
C MET A 452 23.26 14.28 -20.39
N SER A 453 24.26 14.45 -19.53
CA SER A 453 25.09 15.64 -19.56
C SER A 453 25.87 15.69 -20.89
N LEU A 454 25.79 16.80 -21.59
CA LEU A 454 26.53 16.99 -22.86
C LEU A 454 28.05 16.97 -22.62
N ARG A 455 28.50 17.22 -21.39
CA ARG A 455 29.89 17.11 -21.00
C ARG A 455 30.40 15.67 -21.08
N ALA A 456 29.55 14.72 -20.71
CA ALA A 456 29.89 13.30 -20.71
C ALA A 456 29.85 12.69 -22.13
N VAL A 457 29.19 13.36 -23.10
CA VAL A 457 29.07 12.89 -24.49
C VAL A 457 30.17 13.52 -25.34
N PRO A 458 31.18 12.74 -25.84
CA PRO A 458 32.11 13.23 -26.84
C PRO A 458 31.41 13.72 -28.07
N GLN A 459 31.95 14.74 -28.74
CA GLN A 459 31.28 15.33 -29.93
C GLN A 459 31.18 14.35 -31.12
N GLU A 460 32.09 13.39 -31.19
CA GLU A 460 32.09 12.29 -32.17
C GLU A 460 30.97 11.29 -31.94
N ASP A 461 30.60 11.06 -30.67
CA ASP A 461 29.59 10.09 -30.26
C ASP A 461 28.17 10.66 -30.23
N GLU A 462 28.04 12.01 -30.22
CA GLU A 462 26.74 12.69 -30.18
C GLU A 462 25.82 12.24 -31.31
N ARG A 463 26.36 12.08 -32.52
CA ARG A 463 25.61 11.60 -33.66
C ARG A 463 25.18 10.13 -33.48
N ALA A 464 26.09 9.27 -33.02
CA ALA A 464 25.79 7.88 -32.78
C ALA A 464 24.67 7.73 -31.74
N MET A 465 24.69 8.57 -30.68
CA MET A 465 23.65 8.62 -29.65
C MET A 465 22.29 9.03 -30.22
N THR A 466 22.24 10.05 -31.08
CA THR A 466 20.99 10.57 -31.68
C THR A 466 20.40 9.65 -32.75
N GLU A 467 21.22 8.79 -33.37
CA GLU A 467 20.81 7.82 -34.39
C GLU A 467 20.50 6.43 -33.84
N VAL A 468 20.48 6.24 -32.49
CA VAL A 468 20.11 4.98 -31.84
C VAL A 468 18.72 4.52 -32.32
N PRO A 469 18.56 3.25 -32.74
CA PRO A 469 17.27 2.72 -33.16
C PRO A 469 16.21 2.81 -32.05
N GLY A 470 15.05 3.41 -32.42
CA GLY A 470 13.95 3.64 -31.46
C GLY A 470 13.87 5.07 -30.93
N VAL A 471 14.89 5.89 -31.13
CA VAL A 471 14.85 7.33 -30.85
C VAL A 471 13.92 8.01 -31.84
N LEU A 472 12.91 8.71 -31.34
CA LEU A 472 11.95 9.49 -32.14
C LEU A 472 12.48 10.86 -32.48
N GLY A 473 13.16 11.51 -31.56
CA GLY A 473 13.71 12.85 -31.70
C GLY A 473 14.70 13.17 -30.59
N HIS A 474 15.46 14.23 -30.79
CA HIS A 474 16.44 14.70 -29.82
C HIS A 474 16.44 16.23 -29.73
N ALA A 475 16.91 16.74 -28.60
CA ALA A 475 17.13 18.17 -28.38
C ALA A 475 18.30 18.38 -27.43
N VAL A 476 19.01 19.49 -27.55
CA VAL A 476 19.97 19.92 -26.54
C VAL A 476 19.34 21.05 -25.73
N LEU A 477 19.33 20.86 -24.41
CA LEU A 477 18.79 21.81 -23.44
C LEU A 477 19.94 22.50 -22.73
N THR A 478 19.90 23.82 -22.60
CA THR A 478 20.89 24.56 -21.82
C THR A 478 20.23 25.75 -21.15
N ARG A 479 20.79 26.17 -20.04
CA ARG A 479 20.32 27.34 -19.30
C ARG A 479 21.31 28.47 -19.46
N SER A 480 20.82 29.63 -19.87
CA SER A 480 21.62 30.83 -19.99
C SER A 480 21.43 31.72 -18.77
N TRP A 481 22.52 32.06 -18.13
CA TRP A 481 22.56 33.01 -17.01
C TRP A 481 23.09 34.36 -17.50
N SER A 482 22.46 35.45 -17.08
CA SER A 482 22.92 36.80 -17.42
C SER A 482 24.25 37.15 -16.75
N ASP A 483 24.61 36.48 -15.67
CA ASP A 483 25.91 36.66 -15.00
C ASP A 483 26.17 35.40 -14.12
N PRO A 484 27.11 34.51 -14.51
CA PRO A 484 27.35 33.26 -13.79
C PRO A 484 28.04 33.45 -12.42
N GLU A 485 28.62 34.63 -12.12
CA GLU A 485 29.36 34.86 -10.85
C GLU A 485 28.54 35.58 -9.78
N SER A 486 27.26 35.92 -10.02
CA SER A 486 26.45 36.61 -9.05
C SER A 486 25.64 35.67 -8.16
N ASP A 487 25.82 35.76 -6.86
CA ASP A 487 25.03 35.00 -5.83
C ASP A 487 23.55 35.46 -5.71
N VAL A 488 23.11 36.42 -6.52
CA VAL A 488 21.73 36.92 -6.51
C VAL A 488 20.90 36.14 -7.49
N PHE A 489 19.75 35.63 -7.02
CA PHE A 489 18.77 34.94 -7.85
C PHE A 489 18.36 35.83 -9.05
N ARG A 490 18.91 35.53 -10.24
CA ARG A 490 18.60 36.23 -11.48
C ARG A 490 17.82 35.35 -12.44
N PRO A 491 16.93 35.91 -13.26
CA PRO A 491 16.18 35.13 -14.23
C PRO A 491 17.13 34.44 -15.22
N SER A 492 17.03 33.12 -15.31
CA SER A 492 17.70 32.31 -16.30
C SER A 492 16.78 32.12 -17.53
N THR A 493 17.35 32.12 -18.73
CA THR A 493 16.60 31.79 -19.94
C THR A 493 16.90 30.34 -20.31
N GLU A 494 15.87 29.52 -20.37
CA GLU A 494 15.97 28.16 -20.88
C GLU A 494 16.09 28.20 -22.40
N VAL A 495 17.02 27.44 -22.95
CA VAL A 495 17.29 27.34 -24.39
C VAL A 495 17.18 25.92 -24.85
N VAL A 496 16.40 25.70 -25.90
CA VAL A 496 16.25 24.41 -26.58
C VAL A 496 16.89 24.50 -27.95
N VAL A 497 17.90 23.70 -28.23
CA VAL A 497 18.51 23.58 -29.55
C VAL A 497 17.93 22.33 -30.21
N ALA A 498 17.05 22.55 -31.20
CA ALA A 498 16.39 21.50 -31.97
C ALA A 498 15.88 22.04 -33.30
N THR A 499 15.59 21.17 -34.26
CA THR A 499 14.85 21.50 -35.49
C THR A 499 13.34 21.45 -35.25
N CYS A 500 12.55 22.13 -36.07
CA CYS A 500 11.08 21.98 -35.98
C CYS A 500 10.62 20.55 -36.25
N GLY A 501 11.35 19.80 -37.09
CA GLY A 501 11.05 18.39 -37.35
C GLY A 501 11.22 17.50 -36.10
N GLU A 502 12.28 17.73 -35.34
CA GLU A 502 12.53 17.05 -34.07
C GLU A 502 11.49 17.43 -33.02
N LEU A 503 11.22 18.73 -32.85
CA LEU A 503 10.24 19.23 -31.91
C LEU A 503 8.83 18.64 -32.18
N ARG A 504 8.41 18.52 -33.46
CA ARG A 504 7.13 17.86 -33.80
C ARG A 504 7.08 16.37 -33.53
N ARG A 505 8.22 15.70 -33.45
CA ARG A 505 8.30 14.28 -33.04
C ARG A 505 8.33 14.10 -31.52
N MET A 506 8.80 15.13 -30.81
CA MET A 506 8.94 15.13 -29.36
C MET A 506 7.70 15.67 -28.64
N ALA A 507 6.95 16.57 -29.23
CA ALA A 507 5.76 17.17 -28.64
C ALA A 507 4.47 16.72 -29.35
N SER A 508 3.38 16.59 -28.59
CA SER A 508 2.07 16.14 -29.09
C SER A 508 1.45 17.16 -30.05
N SER A 509 1.72 18.45 -29.89
CA SER A 509 1.35 19.51 -30.81
C SER A 509 2.43 20.58 -30.84
N VAL A 510 2.73 21.08 -32.06
CA VAL A 510 3.66 22.18 -32.28
C VAL A 510 3.09 23.08 -33.37
N GLU A 511 2.69 24.28 -32.99
CA GLU A 511 2.08 25.25 -33.91
C GLU A 511 3.05 26.37 -34.25
N ASN A 512 3.00 26.83 -35.49
CA ASN A 512 3.77 27.99 -35.99
C ASN A 512 5.31 27.83 -35.97
N CYS A 513 5.84 26.61 -35.90
CA CYS A 513 7.27 26.35 -35.99
C CYS A 513 7.75 26.44 -37.45
N VAL A 514 8.79 27.26 -37.71
CA VAL A 514 9.44 27.43 -39.02
C VAL A 514 10.90 27.07 -38.87
N ASP A 515 11.35 26.17 -39.73
CA ASP A 515 12.74 25.71 -39.71
C ASP A 515 13.73 26.86 -39.92
N ARG A 516 14.90 26.75 -39.32
CA ARG A 516 16.01 27.71 -39.36
C ARG A 516 15.71 29.09 -38.76
N GLN A 517 14.59 29.30 -38.10
CA GLN A 517 14.25 30.55 -37.43
C GLN A 517 14.11 30.35 -35.94
N PRO A 518 14.78 31.16 -35.11
CA PRO A 518 14.61 31.09 -33.65
C PRO A 518 13.19 31.55 -33.25
N ALA A 519 12.66 30.97 -32.19
CA ALA A 519 11.31 31.26 -31.68
C ALA A 519 11.26 31.14 -30.16
N ARG A 520 10.23 31.71 -29.51
CA ARG A 520 9.90 31.44 -28.12
C ARG A 520 8.96 30.23 -28.06
N LEU A 521 9.32 29.24 -27.28
CA LEU A 521 8.49 28.10 -26.98
C LEU A 521 7.63 28.44 -25.75
N ILE A 522 6.30 28.35 -25.88
CA ILE A 522 5.35 28.68 -24.81
C ILE A 522 4.27 27.58 -24.72
N VAL A 523 3.98 27.15 -23.51
CA VAL A 523 2.84 26.27 -23.23
C VAL A 523 1.59 27.14 -23.08
N PRO A 524 0.49 26.91 -23.81
CA PRO A 524 -0.64 27.84 -23.89
C PRO A 524 -1.27 28.22 -22.56
N ASP A 525 -1.46 27.33 -21.64
CA ASP A 525 -2.24 27.54 -20.41
C ASP A 525 -1.38 27.87 -19.16
N ARG A 526 -0.08 28.10 -19.32
CA ARG A 526 0.81 28.47 -18.21
C ARG A 526 1.21 29.93 -18.32
N ALA A 527 0.47 30.80 -17.63
CA ALA A 527 0.87 32.20 -17.45
C ALA A 527 2.15 32.28 -16.62
N GLY A 528 3.14 33.05 -17.09
CA GLY A 528 4.34 33.38 -16.34
C GLY A 528 5.62 32.68 -16.78
N ALA A 529 5.71 32.23 -18.03
CA ALA A 529 6.99 31.84 -18.60
C ALA A 529 7.92 33.08 -18.61
N GLU A 530 8.90 33.10 -17.70
CA GLU A 530 9.97 34.12 -17.67
C GLU A 530 10.95 33.91 -18.81
N ILE A 531 10.44 33.97 -20.02
CA ILE A 531 11.27 34.10 -21.22
C ILE A 531 11.48 35.62 -21.37
N GLY A 532 12.70 36.10 -21.31
CA GLY A 532 12.98 37.52 -21.39
C GLY A 532 12.16 38.29 -22.42
N GLU A 533 12.00 39.61 -22.30
CA GLU A 533 11.21 40.44 -23.18
C GLU A 533 11.66 40.28 -24.66
N PRO A 534 10.74 40.29 -25.62
CA PRO A 534 11.08 40.17 -27.02
C PRO A 534 12.07 41.26 -27.45
N GLY A 535 13.23 40.86 -27.99
CA GLY A 535 14.30 41.75 -28.38
C GLY A 535 15.39 41.98 -27.34
N SER A 536 15.19 41.55 -26.11
CA SER A 536 16.24 41.47 -25.08
C SER A 536 17.39 40.58 -25.53
N ARG A 537 18.57 40.77 -24.99
CA ARG A 537 19.74 39.93 -25.31
C ARG A 537 20.14 39.12 -24.11
N PHE A 538 20.48 37.86 -24.35
CA PHE A 538 21.06 36.96 -23.36
C PHE A 538 22.34 36.30 -23.93
N PRO A 539 23.34 35.99 -23.10
CA PRO A 539 24.56 35.32 -23.54
C PRO A 539 24.28 33.84 -23.73
N LEU A 540 24.68 33.24 -24.84
CA LEU A 540 24.71 31.82 -25.05
C LEU A 540 26.16 31.33 -25.00
N HIS A 541 26.49 30.52 -24.02
CA HIS A 541 27.82 29.96 -23.81
C HIS A 541 27.98 28.70 -24.66
N LEU A 542 28.98 28.72 -25.55
CA LEU A 542 29.29 27.64 -26.49
C LEU A 542 30.72 27.16 -26.26
N ARG A 543 31.02 25.95 -26.70
CA ARG A 543 32.36 25.38 -26.71
C ARG A 543 32.59 24.56 -27.96
N ASN A 544 33.79 24.57 -28.53
CA ASN A 544 34.17 23.71 -29.62
C ASN A 544 34.83 22.40 -29.15
N SER A 545 35.15 21.48 -30.08
CA SER A 545 35.82 20.22 -29.79
C SER A 545 37.21 20.37 -29.15
N ALA A 546 37.89 21.50 -29.36
CA ALA A 546 39.16 21.81 -28.70
C ALA A 546 39.00 22.37 -27.28
N GLY A 547 37.77 22.54 -26.81
CA GLY A 547 37.47 23.11 -25.49
C GLY A 547 37.48 24.63 -25.43
N GLU A 548 37.58 25.33 -26.56
CA GLU A 548 37.62 26.79 -26.60
C GLU A 548 36.21 27.38 -26.38
N PRO A 549 36.03 28.24 -25.39
CA PRO A 549 34.74 28.86 -25.09
C PRO A 549 34.43 29.98 -26.08
N LYS A 550 33.16 30.15 -26.44
CA LYS A 550 32.63 31.25 -27.23
C LYS A 550 31.31 31.72 -26.70
N VAL A 551 31.17 33.00 -26.44
CA VAL A 551 29.90 33.57 -25.99
C VAL A 551 29.25 34.30 -27.18
N VAL A 552 28.00 33.96 -27.46
CA VAL A 552 27.20 34.57 -28.53
C VAL A 552 26.00 35.27 -27.89
N ALA A 553 25.86 36.57 -28.16
CA ALA A 553 24.68 37.31 -27.71
C ALA A 553 23.48 37.00 -28.60
N VAL A 554 22.53 36.27 -28.07
CA VAL A 554 21.29 35.91 -28.77
C VAL A 554 20.19 36.93 -28.42
N ARG A 555 19.39 37.32 -29.42
CA ARG A 555 18.21 38.17 -29.20
C ARG A 555 16.99 37.26 -28.94
N THR A 556 16.23 37.56 -27.92
CA THR A 556 14.95 36.89 -27.66
C THR A 556 14.01 37.08 -28.83
N PRO A 557 13.55 36.01 -29.49
CA PRO A 557 12.74 36.13 -30.70
C PRO A 557 11.37 36.75 -30.42
N ARG A 558 10.79 37.43 -31.37
CA ARG A 558 9.38 37.88 -31.32
C ARG A 558 8.39 36.78 -31.65
N ARG A 559 8.80 35.81 -32.44
CA ARG A 559 7.97 34.68 -32.89
C ARG A 559 7.67 33.76 -31.71
N ILE A 560 6.42 33.29 -31.62
CA ILE A 560 5.96 32.35 -30.63
C ILE A 560 5.62 31.02 -31.33
N VAL A 561 6.07 29.93 -30.75
CA VAL A 561 5.71 28.57 -31.08
C VAL A 561 4.98 28.03 -29.87
N HIS A 562 3.72 27.68 -30.05
CA HIS A 562 2.97 26.97 -29.02
C HIS A 562 3.26 25.47 -29.11
N TYR A 563 3.53 24.86 -27.99
CA TYR A 563 3.70 23.41 -27.89
C TYR A 563 2.95 22.86 -26.72
N GLN A 564 2.55 21.61 -26.82
CA GLN A 564 1.85 20.91 -25.76
C GLN A 564 2.46 19.53 -25.61
N ASP A 565 3.17 19.32 -24.50
CA ASP A 565 3.68 18.03 -24.05
C ASP A 565 4.19 18.17 -22.62
N ASP A 566 3.78 17.23 -21.76
CA ASP A 566 4.21 17.22 -20.37
C ASP A 566 5.68 16.83 -20.21
N SER A 567 6.21 15.96 -21.07
CA SER A 567 7.60 15.49 -20.99
C SER A 567 8.60 16.58 -21.35
N LEU A 568 8.38 17.27 -22.44
CA LEU A 568 9.24 18.39 -22.87
C LEU A 568 9.11 19.59 -21.92
N THR A 569 7.91 19.80 -21.34
CA THR A 569 7.66 20.83 -20.34
C THR A 569 8.44 20.58 -19.05
N GLN A 570 8.62 19.32 -18.65
CA GLN A 570 9.45 18.98 -17.48
C GLN A 570 10.91 19.37 -17.68
N LEU A 571 11.42 19.35 -18.91
CA LEU A 571 12.80 19.70 -19.24
C LEU A 571 13.01 21.19 -19.52
N ALA A 572 12.11 21.78 -20.33
CA ALA A 572 12.22 23.16 -20.81
C ALA A 572 11.41 24.16 -19.95
N GLY A 573 10.83 23.70 -18.83
CA GLY A 573 9.96 24.52 -18.02
C GLY A 573 8.68 24.98 -18.74
N SER A 574 8.08 26.08 -18.29
CA SER A 574 6.87 26.65 -18.91
C SER A 574 7.17 27.51 -20.16
N GLY A 575 8.46 27.74 -20.48
CA GLY A 575 8.87 28.49 -21.63
C GLY A 575 10.38 28.46 -21.87
N ALA A 576 10.79 28.42 -23.12
CA ALA A 576 12.18 28.39 -23.53
C ALA A 576 12.39 29.16 -24.87
N VAL A 577 13.62 29.42 -25.21
CA VAL A 577 13.99 29.95 -26.54
C VAL A 577 14.46 28.79 -27.41
N LEU A 578 13.74 28.52 -28.51
CA LEU A 578 14.16 27.60 -29.56
C LEU A 578 15.23 28.23 -30.44
N ILE A 579 16.37 27.58 -30.53
CA ILE A 579 17.48 27.95 -31.44
C ILE A 579 17.72 26.80 -32.40
N PRO A 580 17.53 27.00 -33.72
CA PRO A 580 17.86 25.96 -34.70
C PRO A 580 19.38 25.67 -34.68
N PRO A 581 19.82 24.38 -34.80
CA PRO A 581 21.25 24.04 -34.86
C PRO A 581 22.01 24.80 -35.96
N SER A 582 21.34 25.11 -37.08
CA SER A 582 21.90 25.91 -38.16
C SER A 582 22.22 27.38 -37.83
N SER A 583 21.70 27.90 -36.72
CA SER A 583 21.97 29.24 -36.20
C SER A 583 23.20 29.29 -35.28
N LEU A 584 23.75 28.13 -34.90
CA LEU A 584 24.96 28.06 -34.12
C LEU A 584 26.20 28.18 -35.01
N PRO A 585 27.31 28.74 -34.51
CA PRO A 585 28.57 28.72 -35.22
C PRO A 585 29.05 27.31 -35.51
N VAL A 586 29.60 27.07 -36.69
CA VAL A 586 30.07 25.75 -37.11
C VAL A 586 31.13 25.21 -36.14
N GLY A 587 30.96 23.97 -35.69
CA GLY A 587 31.86 23.30 -34.74
C GLY A 587 31.68 23.70 -33.29
N TYR A 588 30.72 24.56 -32.96
CA TYR A 588 30.39 24.95 -31.59
C TYR A 588 29.07 24.32 -31.14
N ARG A 589 29.03 23.87 -29.89
CA ARG A 589 27.84 23.33 -29.23
C ARG A 589 27.62 24.04 -27.88
N PRO A 590 26.42 23.95 -27.29
CA PRO A 590 26.18 24.47 -25.94
C PRO A 590 27.21 23.97 -24.91
N GLN A 591 27.46 24.77 -23.89
CA GLN A 591 28.48 24.49 -22.87
C GLN A 591 28.21 23.19 -22.12
N ASP A 592 29.22 22.70 -21.41
CA ASP A 592 29.24 21.42 -20.69
C ASP A 592 28.11 21.19 -19.67
N GLU A 593 27.43 22.23 -19.20
CA GLU A 593 26.21 22.12 -18.37
C GLU A 593 24.95 21.83 -19.20
N ALA A 594 25.07 21.77 -20.51
CA ALA A 594 23.98 21.44 -21.40
C ALA A 594 23.61 19.94 -21.27
N THR A 595 22.34 19.63 -21.48
CA THR A 595 21.79 18.28 -21.42
C THR A 595 21.35 17.84 -22.82
N LEU A 596 21.84 16.70 -23.29
CA LEU A 596 21.29 16.02 -24.45
C LEU A 596 20.05 15.23 -24.01
N ALA A 597 18.92 15.52 -24.61
CA ALA A 597 17.66 14.82 -24.40
C ALA A 597 17.30 13.99 -25.63
N LEU A 598 17.08 12.70 -25.44
CA LEU A 598 16.57 11.77 -26.45
C LEU A 598 15.16 11.35 -26.03
N MET A 599 14.29 11.10 -27.00
CA MET A 599 12.93 10.66 -26.74
C MET A 599 12.61 9.39 -27.51
N SER A 600 11.93 8.43 -26.85
CA SER A 600 11.40 7.21 -27.46
C SER A 600 9.95 6.96 -27.05
N ARG A 601 9.34 5.91 -27.58
CA ARG A 601 8.10 5.36 -27.03
C ARG A 601 8.38 4.76 -25.66
N SER A 602 7.39 4.79 -24.77
CA SER A 602 7.50 4.27 -23.40
C SER A 602 7.24 2.75 -23.29
N ASP A 603 7.06 2.04 -24.42
CA ASP A 603 6.91 0.59 -24.35
C ASP A 603 8.20 -0.11 -23.88
N PRO A 604 8.10 -1.16 -23.05
CA PRO A 604 9.26 -1.74 -22.38
C PRO A 604 10.36 -2.24 -23.32
N LYS A 605 10.01 -2.75 -24.50
CA LYS A 605 10.98 -3.27 -25.46
C LYS A 605 11.77 -2.14 -26.11
N THR A 606 11.09 -1.07 -26.53
CA THR A 606 11.74 0.10 -27.11
C THR A 606 12.67 0.77 -26.09
N VAL A 607 12.23 0.89 -24.83
CA VAL A 607 13.05 1.49 -23.76
C VAL A 607 14.36 0.72 -23.55
N VAL A 608 14.27 -0.62 -23.43
CA VAL A 608 15.47 -1.46 -23.26
C VAL A 608 16.36 -1.41 -24.50
N SER A 609 15.78 -1.41 -25.71
CA SER A 609 16.55 -1.34 -26.95
C SER A 609 17.29 0.00 -27.11
N VAL A 610 16.66 1.12 -26.74
CA VAL A 610 17.31 2.45 -26.76
C VAL A 610 18.43 2.52 -25.72
N LEU A 611 18.19 2.07 -24.49
CA LEU A 611 19.23 2.02 -23.46
C LEU A 611 20.39 1.12 -23.86
N ALA A 612 20.11 -0.01 -24.49
CA ALA A 612 21.14 -0.90 -25.05
C ALA A 612 21.94 -0.21 -26.17
N GLY A 613 21.28 0.53 -27.07
CA GLY A 613 21.92 1.30 -28.11
C GLY A 613 22.82 2.41 -27.56
N ILE A 614 22.39 3.11 -26.53
CA ILE A 614 23.21 4.09 -25.81
C ILE A 614 24.42 3.41 -25.15
N ALA A 615 24.22 2.27 -24.49
CA ALA A 615 25.28 1.52 -23.83
C ALA A 615 26.31 0.92 -24.81
N ASP A 616 25.94 0.68 -26.07
CA ASP A 616 26.90 0.27 -27.11
C ASP A 616 27.85 1.40 -27.53
N VAL A 617 27.38 2.66 -27.44
CA VAL A 617 28.23 3.82 -27.70
C VAL A 617 29.12 4.10 -26.49
N ASP A 618 28.52 4.22 -25.30
CA ASP A 618 29.23 4.37 -24.03
C ASP A 618 28.43 3.72 -22.89
N PRO A 619 28.87 2.57 -22.36
CA PRO A 619 28.19 1.86 -21.30
C PRO A 619 28.24 2.59 -19.95
N THR A 620 29.14 3.56 -19.78
CA THR A 620 29.36 4.27 -18.51
C THR A 620 28.66 5.64 -18.46
N ILE A 621 28.08 6.09 -19.56
CA ILE A 621 27.40 7.39 -19.59
C ILE A 621 26.24 7.45 -18.63
N GLU A 622 26.09 8.60 -17.96
CA GLU A 622 24.95 8.85 -17.05
C GLU A 622 23.71 9.20 -17.85
N VAL A 623 22.72 8.31 -17.78
CA VAL A 623 21.42 8.50 -18.42
C VAL A 623 20.36 8.59 -17.33
N ASP A 624 19.78 9.76 -17.17
CA ASP A 624 18.58 9.93 -16.36
C ASP A 624 17.36 9.62 -17.23
N THR A 625 16.51 8.73 -16.75
CA THR A 625 15.30 8.30 -17.45
C THR A 625 14.08 9.00 -16.86
N ASN A 626 13.45 9.88 -17.62
CA ASN A 626 12.23 10.61 -17.25
C ASN A 626 11.05 10.12 -18.08
N GLY A 627 9.95 9.78 -17.43
CA GLY A 627 8.74 9.22 -18.08
C GLY A 627 8.27 7.97 -17.36
N VAL A 628 8.93 6.83 -17.55
CA VAL A 628 8.69 5.62 -16.77
C VAL A 628 9.69 5.56 -15.62
N ASP A 629 9.26 5.96 -14.44
CA ASP A 629 10.04 5.73 -13.22
C ASP A 629 9.80 4.30 -12.71
N ALA A 630 10.72 3.41 -13.07
CA ALA A 630 10.64 1.99 -12.69
C ALA A 630 10.69 1.79 -11.17
N ALA A 631 11.44 2.62 -10.45
CA ALA A 631 11.51 2.54 -8.98
C ALA A 631 10.17 2.92 -8.34
N ALA A 632 9.55 4.02 -8.80
CA ALA A 632 8.22 4.43 -8.36
C ALA A 632 7.14 3.40 -8.72
N LEU A 633 7.17 2.82 -9.94
CA LEU A 633 6.23 1.78 -10.36
C LEU A 633 6.38 0.50 -9.53
N GLN A 634 7.60 0.09 -9.22
CA GLN A 634 7.87 -1.04 -8.34
C GLN A 634 7.34 -0.78 -6.92
N GLN A 635 7.58 0.42 -6.38
CA GLN A 635 7.03 0.84 -5.09
C GLN A 635 5.50 0.82 -5.08
N ILE A 636 4.85 1.37 -6.11
CA ILE A 636 3.39 1.35 -6.28
C ILE A 636 2.87 -0.10 -6.31
N THR A 637 3.56 -0.99 -7.02
CA THR A 637 3.17 -2.40 -7.11
C THR A 637 3.28 -3.11 -5.75
N VAL A 638 4.33 -2.85 -4.98
CA VAL A 638 4.49 -3.34 -3.60
C VAL A 638 3.35 -2.84 -2.71
N ILE A 639 3.03 -1.54 -2.75
CA ILE A 639 1.96 -0.95 -1.95
C ILE A 639 0.60 -1.56 -2.32
N LYS A 640 0.28 -1.66 -3.62
CA LYS A 640 -0.95 -2.30 -4.11
C LYS A 640 -1.08 -3.74 -3.60
N THR A 641 0.00 -4.49 -3.65
CA THR A 641 0.05 -5.89 -3.17
C THR A 641 -0.16 -5.98 -1.67
N LEU A 642 0.50 -5.15 -0.88
CA LEU A 642 0.35 -5.12 0.58
C LEU A 642 -1.08 -4.72 1.00
N LEU A 643 -1.69 -3.76 0.32
CA LEU A 643 -3.09 -3.37 0.53
C LEU A 643 -4.05 -4.52 0.16
N ALA A 644 -3.81 -5.21 -0.95
CA ALA A 644 -4.60 -6.38 -1.34
C ALA A 644 -4.50 -7.51 -0.29
N VAL A 645 -3.30 -7.78 0.23
CA VAL A 645 -3.10 -8.72 1.34
C VAL A 645 -3.90 -8.29 2.56
N GLY A 646 -3.85 -7.01 2.93
CA GLY A 646 -4.65 -6.46 4.03
C GLY A 646 -6.14 -6.68 3.85
N MET A 647 -6.68 -6.45 2.66
CA MET A 647 -8.09 -6.71 2.33
C MET A 647 -8.46 -8.19 2.45
N VAL A 648 -7.62 -9.09 1.93
CA VAL A 648 -7.84 -10.55 2.02
C VAL A 648 -7.82 -10.99 3.48
N LEU A 649 -6.86 -10.53 4.29
CA LEU A 649 -6.80 -10.82 5.72
C LEU A 649 -8.03 -10.29 6.46
N GLY A 650 -8.45 -9.08 6.18
CA GLY A 650 -9.68 -8.49 6.72
C GLY A 650 -10.91 -9.34 6.36
N LEU A 651 -11.00 -9.81 5.12
CA LEU A 651 -12.08 -10.70 4.66
C LEU A 651 -12.08 -12.03 5.41
N VAL A 652 -10.93 -12.66 5.56
CA VAL A 652 -10.78 -13.92 6.32
C VAL A 652 -11.24 -13.73 7.77
N ILE A 653 -10.81 -12.64 8.42
CA ILE A 653 -11.22 -12.31 9.79
C ILE A 653 -12.73 -12.04 9.85
N GLY A 654 -13.27 -11.27 8.90
CA GLY A 654 -14.69 -10.94 8.84
C GLY A 654 -15.58 -12.16 8.64
N VAL A 655 -15.21 -13.05 7.73
CA VAL A 655 -15.92 -14.32 7.48
C VAL A 655 -15.80 -15.25 8.70
N ALA A 656 -14.62 -15.37 9.30
CA ALA A 656 -14.44 -16.16 10.51
C ALA A 656 -15.29 -15.62 11.67
N ALA A 657 -15.32 -14.31 11.86
CA ALA A 657 -16.17 -13.65 12.87
C ALA A 657 -17.65 -13.97 12.66
N TYR A 658 -18.08 -13.88 11.39
CA TYR A 658 -19.45 -14.21 10.99
C TYR A 658 -19.79 -15.69 11.29
N LEU A 659 -18.96 -16.64 10.84
CA LEU A 659 -19.18 -18.08 11.03
C LEU A 659 -19.24 -18.44 12.51
N VAL A 660 -18.34 -17.91 13.31
CA VAL A 660 -18.30 -18.12 14.76
C VAL A 660 -19.57 -17.56 15.42
N ALA A 661 -19.98 -16.36 15.09
CA ALA A 661 -21.17 -15.74 15.65
C ALA A 661 -22.47 -16.40 15.17
N ALA A 662 -22.53 -16.89 13.94
CA ALA A 662 -23.66 -17.61 13.38
C ALA A 662 -23.85 -18.98 14.05
N THR A 663 -22.74 -19.72 14.28
CA THR A 663 -22.78 -21.02 14.97
C THR A 663 -23.21 -20.89 16.42
N ASP A 664 -22.74 -19.86 17.15
CA ASP A 664 -23.15 -19.60 18.54
C ASP A 664 -24.65 -19.33 18.66
N ARG A 665 -25.18 -18.47 17.78
CA ARG A 665 -26.62 -18.22 17.74
C ARG A 665 -27.45 -19.45 17.40
N ALA A 666 -26.92 -20.26 16.50
CA ALA A 666 -27.54 -21.51 16.10
C ALA A 666 -27.80 -22.41 17.30
N VAL A 667 -26.78 -22.53 18.14
CA VAL A 667 -26.82 -23.36 19.34
C VAL A 667 -27.74 -22.75 20.40
N GLU A 668 -27.69 -21.44 20.64
CA GLU A 668 -28.52 -20.74 21.63
C GLU A 668 -30.02 -20.75 21.28
N ARG A 669 -30.37 -20.71 19.99
CA ARG A 669 -31.77 -20.58 19.55
C ARG A 669 -32.48 -21.91 19.31
N ARG A 670 -31.78 -23.03 19.33
CA ARG A 670 -32.37 -24.37 19.18
C ARG A 670 -33.60 -24.61 20.04
N PRO A 671 -33.59 -24.37 21.38
CA PRO A 671 -34.76 -24.63 22.22
C PRO A 671 -35.97 -23.78 21.83
N GLN A 672 -35.77 -22.51 21.47
CA GLN A 672 -36.84 -21.60 21.07
C GLN A 672 -37.49 -21.99 19.74
N ILE A 673 -36.68 -22.43 18.77
CA ILE A 673 -37.15 -22.89 17.45
C ILE A 673 -37.95 -24.19 17.63
N THR A 674 -37.47 -25.08 18.45
CA THR A 674 -38.16 -26.35 18.78
C THR A 674 -39.51 -26.09 19.45
N ALA A 675 -39.57 -25.16 20.40
CA ALA A 675 -40.83 -24.76 21.05
C ALA A 675 -41.85 -24.17 20.07
N LEU A 676 -41.40 -23.28 19.15
CA LEU A 676 -42.29 -22.70 18.13
C LEU A 676 -42.74 -23.76 17.11
N ALA A 677 -41.89 -24.72 16.78
CA ALA A 677 -42.24 -25.81 15.88
C ALA A 677 -43.28 -26.74 16.47
N LEU A 678 -43.18 -27.00 17.78
CA LEU A 678 -44.20 -27.80 18.53
C LEU A 678 -45.55 -27.07 18.65
N LEU A 679 -45.56 -25.74 18.64
CA LEU A 679 -46.77 -24.91 18.59
C LEU A 679 -47.36 -24.86 17.15
N GLY A 680 -46.86 -25.61 16.20
CA GLY A 680 -47.39 -25.72 14.83
C GLY A 680 -46.90 -24.69 13.84
N ALA A 681 -45.84 -23.94 14.15
CA ALA A 681 -45.28 -22.96 13.20
C ALA A 681 -44.68 -23.66 11.96
N ARG A 682 -45.09 -23.24 10.75
CA ARG A 682 -44.61 -23.80 9.49
C ARG A 682 -43.10 -23.59 9.33
N PRO A 683 -42.31 -24.60 8.92
CA PRO A 683 -40.84 -24.47 8.75
C PRO A 683 -40.44 -23.35 7.79
N ARG A 684 -41.23 -23.10 6.73
CA ARG A 684 -41.00 -22.00 5.79
C ARG A 684 -41.08 -20.62 6.47
N THR A 685 -42.07 -20.42 7.34
CA THR A 685 -42.24 -19.17 8.11
C THR A 685 -41.06 -18.94 9.07
N LEU A 686 -40.66 -19.99 9.79
CA LEU A 686 -39.51 -19.91 10.70
C LEU A 686 -38.20 -19.59 9.97
N ARG A 687 -37.97 -20.17 8.78
CA ARG A 687 -36.83 -19.83 7.92
C ARG A 687 -36.88 -18.38 7.47
N ALA A 688 -38.03 -17.93 6.97
CA ALA A 688 -38.21 -16.54 6.52
C ALA A 688 -37.97 -15.53 7.66
N VAL A 689 -38.44 -15.80 8.87
CA VAL A 689 -38.20 -14.96 10.04
C VAL A 689 -36.72 -14.90 10.37
N GLN A 690 -36.01 -16.04 10.35
CA GLN A 690 -34.56 -16.08 10.64
C GLN A 690 -33.72 -15.35 9.62
N VAL A 691 -33.99 -15.56 8.33
CA VAL A 691 -33.30 -14.86 7.24
C VAL A 691 -33.54 -13.35 7.36
N ALA A 692 -34.79 -12.91 7.52
CA ALA A 692 -35.10 -11.49 7.66
C ALA A 692 -34.45 -10.82 8.89
N GLN A 693 -34.32 -11.55 10.01
CA GLN A 693 -33.66 -11.04 11.22
C GLN A 693 -32.17 -10.76 11.02
N VAL A 694 -31.49 -11.50 10.14
CA VAL A 694 -30.06 -11.34 9.87
C VAL A 694 -29.82 -10.42 8.70
N VAL A 695 -30.55 -10.63 7.60
CA VAL A 695 -30.32 -9.94 6.33
C VAL A 695 -30.62 -8.43 6.42
N LEU A 696 -31.71 -8.03 7.07
CA LEU A 696 -32.09 -6.62 7.10
C LEU A 696 -31.10 -5.71 7.84
N PRO A 697 -30.67 -6.02 9.08
CA PRO A 697 -29.65 -5.23 9.76
C PRO A 697 -28.29 -5.27 9.06
N LEU A 698 -27.95 -6.40 8.42
CA LEU A 698 -26.73 -6.54 7.66
C LEU A 698 -26.77 -5.65 6.40
N ALA A 699 -27.88 -5.70 5.64
CA ALA A 699 -28.07 -4.85 4.46
C ALA A 699 -27.99 -3.37 4.81
N LEU A 700 -28.66 -2.93 5.90
CA LEU A 700 -28.53 -1.56 6.39
C LEU A 700 -27.08 -1.19 6.69
N GLY A 701 -26.37 -2.05 7.42
CA GLY A 701 -24.97 -1.82 7.78
C GLY A 701 -24.07 -1.73 6.56
N LEU A 702 -24.29 -2.59 5.55
CA LEU A 702 -23.52 -2.59 4.31
C LEU A 702 -23.80 -1.33 3.46
N VAL A 703 -25.05 -0.90 3.34
CA VAL A 703 -25.38 0.36 2.66
C VAL A 703 -24.69 1.54 3.34
N LEU A 704 -24.73 1.59 4.67
CA LEU A 704 -24.05 2.63 5.43
C LEU A 704 -22.52 2.54 5.26
N ALA A 705 -21.96 1.34 5.25
CA ALA A 705 -20.51 1.14 5.05
C ALA A 705 -20.05 1.61 3.66
N VAL A 706 -20.79 1.24 2.61
CA VAL A 706 -20.48 1.66 1.24
C VAL A 706 -20.61 3.18 1.10
N THR A 707 -21.70 3.77 1.58
CA THR A 707 -21.92 5.21 1.45
C THR A 707 -20.91 6.04 2.25
N THR A 708 -20.66 5.67 3.51
CA THR A 708 -19.67 6.37 4.34
C THR A 708 -18.24 6.10 3.89
N GLY A 709 -17.97 4.90 3.38
CA GLY A 709 -16.68 4.52 2.81
C GLY A 709 -16.37 5.30 1.54
N LYS A 710 -17.33 5.43 0.63
CA LYS A 710 -17.18 6.22 -0.59
C LYS A 710 -17.02 7.72 -0.31
N LEU A 711 -17.74 8.25 0.66
CA LEU A 711 -17.54 9.63 1.10
C LEU A 711 -16.12 9.84 1.67
N ALA A 712 -15.66 8.93 2.51
CA ALA A 712 -14.31 8.99 3.08
C ALA A 712 -13.22 8.81 2.01
N GLU A 713 -13.43 7.93 1.03
CA GLU A 713 -12.56 7.78 -0.16
C GLU A 713 -12.49 9.08 -0.97
N SER A 714 -13.65 9.66 -1.31
CA SER A 714 -13.70 10.92 -2.08
C SER A 714 -13.03 12.07 -1.34
N SER A 715 -13.21 12.15 0.00
CA SER A 715 -12.54 13.16 0.81
C SER A 715 -11.01 12.98 0.83
N TYR A 716 -10.53 11.74 0.79
CA TYR A 716 -9.10 11.42 0.69
C TYR A 716 -8.53 11.85 -0.67
N LEU A 717 -9.21 11.55 -1.78
CA LEU A 717 -8.78 11.95 -3.12
C LEU A 717 -8.71 13.48 -3.28
N VAL A 718 -9.63 14.21 -2.66
CA VAL A 718 -9.59 15.69 -2.64
C VAL A 718 -8.34 16.22 -1.94
N THR A 719 -7.89 15.59 -0.86
CA THR A 719 -6.65 16.02 -0.15
C THR A 719 -5.39 15.78 -0.98
N GLY A 720 -5.41 14.82 -1.90
CA GLY A 720 -4.35 14.56 -2.88
C GLY A 720 -4.38 15.47 -4.11
N GLY A 721 -5.25 16.49 -4.14
CA GLY A 721 -5.39 17.41 -5.28
C GLY A 721 -6.29 16.85 -6.41
N GLY A 722 -6.90 15.69 -6.20
CA GLY A 722 -7.83 15.07 -7.14
C GLY A 722 -9.24 15.66 -7.06
N ALA A 723 -9.99 15.59 -8.17
CA ALA A 723 -11.43 15.88 -8.18
C ALA A 723 -12.21 14.78 -7.43
N ILE A 724 -13.43 15.11 -6.97
CA ILE A 724 -14.34 14.10 -6.43
C ILE A 724 -14.59 13.05 -7.51
N PHE A 725 -14.10 11.85 -7.28
CA PHE A 725 -14.17 10.78 -8.26
C PHE A 725 -15.15 9.71 -7.80
N TRP A 726 -16.23 9.52 -8.54
CA TRP A 726 -17.10 8.37 -8.43
C TRP A 726 -16.62 7.31 -9.41
N ASP A 727 -15.78 6.40 -8.94
CA ASP A 727 -15.34 5.29 -9.75
C ASP A 727 -16.48 4.35 -10.07
N SER A 728 -16.92 4.36 -11.34
CA SER A 728 -17.97 3.47 -11.85
C SER A 728 -17.55 1.99 -11.87
N ALA A 729 -16.25 1.70 -11.87
CA ALA A 729 -15.74 0.33 -11.92
C ALA A 729 -15.66 -0.32 -10.52
N GLY A 730 -15.28 0.43 -9.50
CA GLY A 730 -15.14 -0.10 -8.14
C GLY A 730 -16.45 -0.24 -7.38
N ILE A 731 -17.43 0.63 -7.63
CA ILE A 731 -18.76 0.54 -7.02
C ILE A 731 -19.44 -0.81 -7.30
N PRO A 732 -19.52 -1.33 -8.54
CA PRO A 732 -20.08 -2.65 -8.81
C PRO A 732 -19.38 -3.78 -8.07
N LEU A 733 -18.06 -3.73 -7.95
CA LEU A 733 -17.29 -4.73 -7.22
C LEU A 733 -17.62 -4.74 -5.73
N LEU A 734 -17.67 -3.56 -5.10
CA LEU A 734 -18.05 -3.43 -3.69
C LEU A 734 -19.50 -3.90 -3.43
N LEU A 735 -20.43 -3.56 -4.33
CA LEU A 735 -21.82 -4.02 -4.24
C LEU A 735 -21.92 -5.53 -4.44
N ALA A 736 -21.17 -6.12 -5.37
CA ALA A 736 -21.10 -7.57 -5.57
C ALA A 736 -20.54 -8.28 -4.35
N CYS A 737 -19.47 -7.77 -3.75
CA CYS A 737 -18.90 -8.28 -2.49
C CYS A 737 -19.91 -8.16 -1.34
N ALA A 738 -20.56 -7.01 -1.18
CA ALA A 738 -21.59 -6.79 -0.17
C ALA A 738 -22.79 -7.73 -0.34
N LEU A 739 -23.25 -7.93 -1.58
CA LEU A 739 -24.33 -8.86 -1.91
C LEU A 739 -23.90 -10.32 -1.64
N GLY A 740 -22.70 -10.70 -2.05
CA GLY A 740 -22.12 -12.01 -1.76
C GLY A 740 -22.10 -12.31 -0.26
N VAL A 741 -21.70 -11.36 0.55
CA VAL A 741 -21.71 -11.45 2.01
C VAL A 741 -23.15 -11.66 2.55
N VAL A 742 -24.13 -10.91 2.03
CA VAL A 742 -25.55 -11.08 2.42
C VAL A 742 -26.07 -12.49 2.05
N VAL A 743 -25.73 -12.97 0.84
CA VAL A 743 -26.12 -14.31 0.39
C VAL A 743 -25.47 -15.40 1.26
N ILE A 744 -24.17 -15.29 1.53
CA ILE A 744 -23.46 -16.24 2.42
C ILE A 744 -24.08 -16.23 3.82
N ALA A 745 -24.42 -15.05 4.33
CA ALA A 745 -25.09 -14.88 5.62
C ALA A 745 -26.47 -15.53 5.66
N ALA A 746 -27.24 -15.34 4.59
CA ALA A 746 -28.58 -15.96 4.45
C ALA A 746 -28.47 -17.48 4.36
N LEU A 747 -27.60 -18.01 3.51
CA LEU A 747 -27.37 -19.45 3.35
C LEU A 747 -26.84 -20.11 4.63
N GLY A 748 -25.91 -19.48 5.32
CA GLY A 748 -25.35 -19.94 6.59
C GLY A 748 -26.39 -20.03 7.73
N SER A 749 -27.49 -19.30 7.61
CA SER A 749 -28.61 -19.34 8.59
C SER A 749 -29.60 -20.50 8.34
N LEU A 750 -29.62 -21.10 7.13
CA LEU A 750 -30.60 -22.11 6.71
C LEU A 750 -30.45 -23.50 7.34
N PRO A 751 -29.23 -24.07 7.56
CA PRO A 751 -29.08 -25.45 8.08
C PRO A 751 -29.67 -25.69 9.46
N LEU A 752 -30.00 -24.61 10.18
CA LEU A 752 -30.48 -24.64 11.54
C LEU A 752 -31.92 -25.10 11.71
N VAL A 753 -32.72 -25.00 10.64
CA VAL A 753 -34.16 -25.34 10.65
C VAL A 753 -34.44 -26.74 10.11
N GLY A 754 -33.43 -27.41 9.52
CA GLY A 754 -33.59 -28.69 8.81
C GLY A 754 -33.26 -29.96 9.61
N ARG A 755 -32.67 -29.85 10.82
CA ARG A 755 -32.35 -31.05 11.61
C ARG A 755 -33.48 -31.44 12.55
N ARG A 756 -33.68 -32.79 12.71
CA ARG A 756 -34.74 -33.44 13.52
C ARG A 756 -35.02 -32.69 14.79
N ILE A 757 -36.31 -32.45 15.04
CA ILE A 757 -36.87 -31.92 16.29
C ILE A 757 -36.54 -32.93 17.39
N ASP A 758 -35.73 -32.53 18.35
CA ASP A 758 -35.38 -33.37 19.49
C ASP A 758 -36.16 -32.90 20.71
N PRO A 759 -37.22 -33.63 21.13
CA PRO A 759 -38.09 -33.26 22.27
C PRO A 759 -37.34 -33.21 23.62
N GLU A 760 -36.22 -33.92 23.73
CA GLU A 760 -35.44 -33.95 24.98
C GLU A 760 -34.77 -32.60 25.30
N LEU A 761 -34.59 -31.69 24.29
CA LEU A 761 -34.03 -30.38 24.54
C LEU A 761 -34.94 -29.46 25.38
N ILE A 762 -36.24 -29.72 25.41
CA ILE A 762 -37.21 -28.94 26.20
C ILE A 762 -37.27 -29.45 27.64
N ARG A 763 -36.96 -30.73 27.88
CA ARG A 763 -37.01 -31.35 29.20
C ARG A 763 -35.79 -30.97 30.09
N ARG A 764 -34.77 -30.35 29.51
CA ARG A 764 -33.50 -29.95 30.18
C ARG A 764 -33.47 -28.51 30.66
N ASP A 765 -34.50 -27.70 30.43
CA ASP A 765 -34.68 -26.35 30.96
C ASP A 765 -35.67 -26.39 32.12
#